data_ba7b901fbf1433d32f8e6af73f2012ce
#
_entry.id   ba7b901fbf1433d32f8e6af73f2012ce
#
_cell.length_a   1.000
_cell.length_b   1.000
_cell.length_c   1.000
_cell.angle_alpha   90.00
_cell.angle_beta   90.00
_cell.angle_gamma   90.00
#
_symmetry.space_group_name_H-M   'P 1'
#
loop_
_entity.id
_entity.type
_entity.pdbx_description
1 polymer ?
#
loop_
_entity_poly.entity_id
_entity_poly.type
_entity_poly.pdbx_seq_one_letter_code
_entity_poly.pdbx_strand_id
1 'polypeptide(L)'
;MLKNRKSNCRLRYVLAYTILYLILVGLLVLFFRLQNRSLVYHADAWRQHLRALAYYGKWLRGNLWHLLHDHSLTPQAWSFGLGYGSDVLTTLHYYCIGEPLAALTVFIPERFTKYYFEFLILLRPYLAGLSFSAYAEYMIGRKQLHGTGSCTTTNSGSFPILCGALCYVFSGTVLYLGMLHPFFVTPMIYLPLLFLGVEKVLRERKPRIFLVTVWLAALSNFYFFYMLALMTAVYALVRVIARTRGEQAIRNAGAGNAGAGQTHRRNCASWIPEALRRLLQLLGYAAVGTMAAGAVLIPILVQFQSDPRNATSHGLPLFYEKEYYSELLKNAVTFINHPLYDTELCLSVVCIAAVITLFFLRGHGQLKLAVIGAAVMLCLPAAGYVMNGGSYVINRWTFAVEFLFAFVLTVVWSDEQIRFRGKNIGRGLAFLLVLVTIALNIVIGYVRIPAGENGGSGQNGFPSEFADEQTAEEYMTAAGRNESAAVTQYAEETEAPAFYRYTGRDLTYNAGTQTQTSSTQFCWSLANGSVADFFKALGVNEEQNFSYTGLDDRTALEALAGVKYYTIAYDNDYEKQFVPYGFADCGTVEAWNSAESLQEKSGAVYGDDSWEPVVPTYHIYQNTFALPIGYTYTGFVQRSAFDAMDLTERQETLLQGVVLESEDEERMNAGKEDRQETGNGEGLQARVSGLEQVQPEFSEEKRTYTVETGDGVSYVAEADDGVSNALEGPAAPAADNGKETSASCFRVTKAGAKVTLRFEAAEEAETYLVLRDLDTGPLDGKDEKDGEDEKSDTQAEIQEIYPIHVTALRDGTALTDKTLNYKTEINQYYSGWKDFAINMGYRSHGADALEITFQSEGVYSMSELAVVVQPTEEMMRHAVDRLVCTMTDVDLHRNPLSFASSEITGTVNAEQDRYL
;
A
#
# COMPACT_ATOMS: atom_id res chain seq x y z
N MET A 1 -23.15 -35.74 33.63
CA MET A 1 -21.72 -36.10 33.82
C MET A 1 -20.91 -35.97 32.52
N LEU A 2 -21.32 -36.54 31.38
CA LEU A 2 -20.52 -36.46 30.13
C LEU A 2 -20.33 -35.03 29.59
N LYS A 3 -21.32 -34.13 29.70
CA LYS A 3 -21.25 -32.73 29.27
C LYS A 3 -20.21 -31.92 30.09
N ASN A 4 -20.17 -32.13 31.41
CA ASN A 4 -19.20 -31.51 32.32
C ASN A 4 -17.76 -32.03 32.09
N ARG A 5 -17.61 -33.32 31.77
CA ARG A 5 -16.29 -33.92 31.49
C ARG A 5 -15.68 -33.39 30.18
N LYS A 6 -16.50 -33.16 29.13
CA LYS A 6 -16.06 -32.53 27.88
C LYS A 6 -15.69 -31.06 28.09
N SER A 7 -16.47 -30.32 28.86
CA SER A 7 -16.18 -28.91 29.21
C SER A 7 -14.84 -28.79 29.94
N ASN A 8 -14.60 -29.62 30.94
CA ASN A 8 -13.33 -29.59 31.69
C ASN A 8 -12.10 -29.96 30.82
N CYS A 9 -12.28 -30.83 29.82
CA CYS A 9 -11.19 -31.22 28.93
C CYS A 9 -10.80 -30.09 27.99
N ARG A 10 -11.82 -29.37 27.44
CA ARG A 10 -11.58 -28.17 26.60
C ARG A 10 -10.93 -27.05 27.39
N LEU A 11 -11.39 -26.79 28.61
CA LEU A 11 -10.80 -25.76 29.47
C LEU A 11 -9.31 -26.04 29.72
N ARG A 12 -8.98 -27.29 30.05
CA ARG A 12 -7.56 -27.71 30.25
C ARG A 12 -6.72 -27.53 28.96
N TYR A 13 -7.30 -27.83 27.80
CA TYR A 13 -6.63 -27.62 26.53
C TYR A 13 -6.34 -26.13 26.29
N VAL A 14 -7.39 -25.27 26.43
CA VAL A 14 -7.24 -23.82 26.25
C VAL A 14 -6.21 -23.26 27.24
N LEU A 15 -6.25 -23.65 28.50
CA LEU A 15 -5.26 -23.22 29.49
C LEU A 15 -3.83 -23.64 29.10
N ALA A 16 -3.63 -24.90 28.67
CA ALA A 16 -2.31 -25.36 28.25
C ALA A 16 -1.81 -24.58 27.01
N TYR A 17 -2.68 -24.36 26.02
CA TYR A 17 -2.36 -23.56 24.86
C TYR A 17 -2.00 -22.11 25.24
N THR A 18 -2.80 -21.48 26.10
CA THR A 18 -2.56 -20.09 26.54
C THR A 18 -1.23 -19.96 27.27
N ILE A 19 -0.92 -20.88 28.21
CA ILE A 19 0.34 -20.84 28.96
C ILE A 19 1.55 -20.96 28.01
N LEU A 20 1.52 -21.94 27.10
CA LEU A 20 2.62 -22.16 26.17
C LEU A 20 2.75 -21.00 25.17
N TYR A 21 1.63 -20.48 24.66
CA TYR A 21 1.62 -19.29 23.81
C TYR A 21 2.27 -18.09 24.52
N LEU A 22 1.87 -17.81 25.76
CA LEU A 22 2.42 -16.70 26.54
C LEU A 22 3.92 -16.87 26.85
N ILE A 23 4.40 -18.10 27.05
CA ILE A 23 5.84 -18.37 27.26
C ILE A 23 6.63 -18.04 25.99
N LEU A 24 6.17 -18.49 24.80
CA LEU A 24 6.87 -18.26 23.53
C LEU A 24 6.79 -16.79 23.10
N VAL A 25 5.62 -16.14 23.23
CA VAL A 25 5.47 -14.72 23.00
C VAL A 25 6.31 -13.90 23.99
N GLY A 26 6.35 -14.32 25.26
CA GLY A 26 7.22 -13.70 26.27
C GLY A 26 8.70 -13.73 25.88
N LEU A 27 9.15 -14.82 25.24
CA LEU A 27 10.52 -14.90 24.70
C LEU A 27 10.72 -13.90 23.54
N LEU A 28 9.76 -13.79 22.63
CA LEU A 28 9.81 -12.82 21.53
C LEU A 28 9.87 -11.38 22.08
N VAL A 29 8.94 -11.01 22.94
CA VAL A 29 8.86 -9.67 23.55
C VAL A 29 10.13 -9.36 24.36
N LEU A 30 10.71 -10.37 25.02
CA LEU A 30 11.98 -10.18 25.75
C LEU A 30 13.09 -9.65 24.84
N PHE A 31 13.22 -10.17 23.61
CA PHE A 31 14.26 -9.68 22.67
C PHE A 31 14.02 -8.24 22.21
N PHE A 32 12.78 -7.81 22.04
CA PHE A 32 12.46 -6.40 21.80
C PHE A 32 12.88 -5.54 22.99
N ARG A 33 12.53 -5.93 24.20
CA ARG A 33 12.87 -5.18 25.44
C ARG A 33 14.38 -5.12 25.68
N LEU A 34 15.11 -6.21 25.43
CA LEU A 34 16.57 -6.20 25.56
C LEU A 34 17.26 -5.26 24.57
N GLN A 35 16.62 -4.93 23.48
CA GLN A 35 17.11 -4.01 22.45
C GLN A 35 16.47 -2.61 22.55
N ASN A 36 15.72 -2.33 23.62
CA ASN A 36 14.94 -1.10 23.83
C ASN A 36 14.04 -0.76 22.63
N ARG A 37 13.36 -1.77 22.06
CA ARG A 37 12.47 -1.60 20.91
C ARG A 37 11.02 -1.88 21.27
N SER A 38 10.11 -1.11 20.64
CA SER A 38 8.67 -1.34 20.63
C SER A 38 8.30 -2.42 19.60
N LEU A 39 7.05 -2.86 19.57
CA LEU A 39 6.54 -3.74 18.50
C LEU A 39 6.02 -2.95 17.28
N VAL A 40 6.34 -1.68 17.17
CA VAL A 40 5.94 -0.81 16.05
C VAL A 40 7.06 -0.79 15.01
N TYR A 41 6.85 -1.45 13.88
CA TYR A 41 7.80 -1.42 12.75
C TYR A 41 7.98 0.00 12.23
N HIS A 42 9.23 0.42 12.03
CA HIS A 42 9.59 1.81 11.74
C HIS A 42 9.06 2.33 10.40
N ALA A 43 8.83 1.45 9.41
CA ALA A 43 8.26 1.85 8.12
C ALA A 43 6.72 1.83 8.14
N ASP A 44 6.08 0.82 7.54
CA ASP A 44 4.64 0.80 7.29
C ASP A 44 3.78 0.79 8.56
N ALA A 45 4.22 0.09 9.63
CA ALA A 45 3.45 0.10 10.86
C ALA A 45 3.41 1.49 11.49
N TRP A 46 4.53 2.22 11.44
CA TRP A 46 4.65 3.59 11.91
C TRP A 46 3.91 4.58 11.02
N ARG A 47 4.19 4.52 9.69
CA ARG A 47 3.69 5.51 8.72
C ARG A 47 2.20 5.35 8.41
N GLN A 48 1.66 4.13 8.52
CA GLN A 48 0.33 3.78 8.05
C GLN A 48 -0.53 3.09 9.13
N HIS A 49 -0.13 1.90 9.63
CA HIS A 49 -1.03 1.05 10.42
C HIS A 49 -1.43 1.63 11.77
N LEU A 50 -0.47 2.17 12.53
CA LEU A 50 -0.73 2.78 13.83
C LEU A 50 -1.57 4.06 13.67
N ARG A 51 -1.26 4.88 12.63
CA ARG A 51 -2.03 6.09 12.31
C ARG A 51 -3.44 5.75 11.89
N ALA A 52 -3.62 4.77 11.01
CA ALA A 52 -4.94 4.30 10.59
C ALA A 52 -5.76 3.82 11.80
N LEU A 53 -5.17 3.06 12.73
CA LEU A 53 -5.86 2.59 13.93
C LEU A 53 -6.25 3.75 14.86
N ALA A 54 -5.37 4.73 15.06
CA ALA A 54 -5.66 5.92 15.87
C ALA A 54 -6.78 6.75 15.25
N TYR A 55 -6.69 7.01 13.96
CA TYR A 55 -7.71 7.74 13.22
C TYR A 55 -9.06 6.98 13.19
N TYR A 56 -9.03 5.67 13.02
CA TYR A 56 -10.26 4.85 13.07
C TYR A 56 -11.02 4.98 14.39
N GLY A 57 -10.30 5.03 15.50
CA GLY A 57 -10.92 5.28 16.81
C GLY A 57 -11.58 6.65 16.90
N LYS A 58 -10.94 7.69 16.38
CA LYS A 58 -11.50 9.06 16.28
C LYS A 58 -12.74 9.06 15.38
N TRP A 59 -12.62 8.49 14.19
CA TRP A 59 -13.69 8.42 13.20
C TRP A 59 -14.94 7.69 13.72
N LEU A 60 -14.77 6.57 14.41
CA LEU A 60 -15.90 5.84 15.02
C LEU A 60 -16.57 6.67 16.12
N ARG A 61 -15.80 7.32 17.00
CA ARG A 61 -16.34 8.21 18.03
C ARG A 61 -17.05 9.40 17.41
N GLY A 62 -16.49 9.99 16.35
CA GLY A 62 -17.07 11.09 15.62
C GLY A 62 -18.41 10.74 14.98
N ASN A 63 -18.49 9.59 14.30
CA ASN A 63 -19.75 9.12 13.72
C ASN A 63 -20.80 8.74 14.78
N LEU A 64 -20.35 8.20 15.93
CA LEU A 64 -21.26 7.95 17.05
C LEU A 64 -21.79 9.25 17.65
N TRP A 65 -20.94 10.27 17.76
CA TRP A 65 -21.33 11.61 18.21
C TRP A 65 -22.33 12.22 17.23
N HIS A 66 -22.07 12.17 15.92
CA HIS A 66 -22.94 12.65 14.86
C HIS A 66 -24.33 11.96 14.90
N LEU A 67 -24.34 10.64 15.08
CA LEU A 67 -25.58 9.88 15.27
C LEU A 67 -26.38 10.36 16.48
N LEU A 68 -25.74 10.62 17.60
CA LEU A 68 -26.41 10.96 18.86
C LEU A 68 -26.86 12.43 18.92
N HIS A 69 -26.11 13.35 18.32
CA HIS A 69 -26.39 14.79 18.37
C HIS A 69 -27.21 15.29 17.18
N ASP A 70 -26.82 14.86 15.98
CA ASP A 70 -27.44 15.32 14.74
C ASP A 70 -28.53 14.37 14.25
N HIS A 71 -28.71 13.23 14.96
CA HIS A 71 -29.67 12.17 14.62
C HIS A 71 -29.54 11.66 13.18
N SER A 72 -28.36 11.74 12.58
CA SER A 72 -28.05 11.31 11.23
C SER A 72 -27.38 9.93 11.23
N LEU A 73 -27.87 9.03 10.37
CA LEU A 73 -27.25 7.72 10.10
C LEU A 73 -26.19 7.80 8.99
N THR A 74 -26.09 8.93 8.30
CA THR A 74 -25.12 9.08 7.22
C THR A 74 -23.72 9.23 7.83
N PRO A 75 -22.78 8.32 7.56
CA PRO A 75 -21.44 8.46 8.09
C PRO A 75 -20.73 9.64 7.41
N GLN A 76 -19.99 10.40 8.20
CA GLN A 76 -19.09 11.42 7.68
C GLN A 76 -17.85 10.72 7.13
N ALA A 77 -17.71 10.71 5.81
CA ALA A 77 -16.76 9.82 5.14
C ALA A 77 -15.55 10.54 4.53
N TRP A 78 -15.65 11.83 4.22
CA TRP A 78 -14.57 12.59 3.59
C TRP A 78 -13.61 13.21 4.60
N SER A 79 -12.31 13.15 4.36
CA SER A 79 -11.30 13.78 5.22
C SER A 79 -10.20 14.46 4.40
N PHE A 80 -9.96 15.74 4.68
CA PHE A 80 -8.83 16.50 4.14
C PHE A 80 -7.51 16.23 4.88
N GLY A 81 -7.52 15.46 5.97
CA GLY A 81 -6.31 14.90 6.57
C GLY A 81 -5.72 13.72 5.81
N LEU A 82 -6.36 13.31 4.71
CA LEU A 82 -5.90 12.27 3.79
C LEU A 82 -5.39 12.92 2.48
N GLY A 83 -4.23 13.56 2.54
CA GLY A 83 -3.62 14.28 1.42
C GLY A 83 -4.50 15.41 0.90
N TYR A 84 -4.73 15.47 -0.40
CA TYR A 84 -5.64 16.47 -1.01
C TYR A 84 -7.13 16.25 -0.70
N GLY A 85 -7.45 15.26 0.08
CA GLY A 85 -8.80 14.83 0.44
C GLY A 85 -9.13 13.46 -0.14
N SER A 86 -9.70 12.59 0.70
CA SER A 86 -10.11 11.25 0.28
C SER A 86 -11.23 10.70 1.16
N ASP A 87 -11.93 9.70 0.65
CA ASP A 87 -12.91 8.94 1.43
C ASP A 87 -12.23 8.06 2.46
N VAL A 88 -12.65 8.19 3.71
CA VAL A 88 -12.05 7.51 4.87
C VAL A 88 -12.25 5.99 4.78
N LEU A 89 -13.46 5.56 4.37
CA LEU A 89 -13.80 4.14 4.34
C LEU A 89 -12.97 3.41 3.29
N THR A 90 -12.89 3.93 2.08
CA THR A 90 -12.19 3.28 0.97
C THR A 90 -10.69 3.32 1.17
N THR A 91 -10.13 4.46 1.59
CA THR A 91 -8.68 4.63 1.80
C THR A 91 -8.16 3.74 2.92
N LEU A 92 -8.87 3.67 4.06
CA LEU A 92 -8.36 2.98 5.25
C LEU A 92 -8.88 1.56 5.45
N HIS A 93 -9.77 1.05 4.59
CA HIS A 93 -10.27 -0.32 4.70
C HIS A 93 -9.18 -1.38 4.53
N TYR A 94 -8.18 -1.12 3.71
CA TYR A 94 -7.03 -2.02 3.57
C TYR A 94 -6.34 -2.28 4.91
N TYR A 95 -6.35 -1.29 5.84
CA TYR A 95 -5.62 -1.35 7.12
C TYR A 95 -6.49 -1.87 8.27
N CYS A 96 -7.61 -1.25 8.55
CA CYS A 96 -8.32 -1.56 9.80
C CYS A 96 -9.84 -1.31 9.77
N ILE A 97 -10.37 -0.48 8.88
CA ILE A 97 -11.80 -0.17 8.86
C ILE A 97 -12.60 -1.43 8.52
N GLY A 98 -13.57 -1.75 9.37
CA GLY A 98 -14.37 -2.96 9.25
C GLY A 98 -13.83 -4.17 10.00
N GLU A 99 -12.57 -4.19 10.44
CA GLU A 99 -12.05 -5.28 11.27
C GLU A 99 -12.61 -5.20 12.69
N PRO A 100 -13.27 -6.27 13.21
CA PRO A 100 -13.93 -6.22 14.51
C PRO A 100 -12.99 -5.94 15.69
N LEU A 101 -11.74 -6.44 15.63
CA LEU A 101 -10.75 -6.18 16.69
C LEU A 101 -10.29 -4.73 16.66
N ALA A 102 -10.02 -4.19 15.46
CA ALA A 102 -9.65 -2.78 15.32
C ALA A 102 -10.81 -1.84 15.73
N ALA A 103 -12.07 -2.20 15.47
CA ALA A 103 -13.22 -1.39 15.86
C ALA A 103 -13.32 -1.14 17.38
N LEU A 104 -12.75 -2.02 18.21
CA LEU A 104 -12.70 -1.82 19.66
C LEU A 104 -11.85 -0.59 20.07
N THR A 105 -11.07 -0.03 19.14
CA THR A 105 -10.34 1.23 19.38
C THR A 105 -11.26 2.40 19.70
N VAL A 106 -12.57 2.30 19.39
CA VAL A 106 -13.59 3.29 19.81
C VAL A 106 -13.58 3.53 21.33
N PHE A 107 -13.23 2.50 22.11
CA PHE A 107 -13.17 2.56 23.58
C PHE A 107 -11.78 2.93 24.11
N ILE A 108 -10.77 3.02 23.23
CA ILE A 108 -9.38 3.26 23.62
C ILE A 108 -9.08 4.76 23.45
N PRO A 109 -8.71 5.48 24.53
CA PRO A 109 -8.21 6.84 24.41
C PRO A 109 -6.95 6.88 23.52
N GLU A 110 -6.79 7.95 22.75
CA GLU A 110 -5.73 8.07 21.74
C GLU A 110 -4.34 7.77 22.29
N ARG A 111 -4.00 8.33 23.45
CA ARG A 111 -2.71 8.11 24.15
C ARG A 111 -2.38 6.64 24.42
N PHE A 112 -3.37 5.74 24.43
CA PHE A 112 -3.18 4.30 24.64
C PHE A 112 -3.24 3.48 23.34
N THR A 113 -3.39 4.12 22.19
CA THR A 113 -3.55 3.40 20.90
C THR A 113 -2.30 2.58 20.56
N LYS A 114 -1.08 3.07 20.86
CA LYS A 114 0.17 2.33 20.69
C LYS A 114 0.13 0.99 21.42
N TYR A 115 -0.25 0.99 22.70
CA TYR A 115 -0.34 -0.22 23.51
C TYR A 115 -1.43 -1.17 23.03
N TYR A 116 -2.54 -0.62 22.55
CA TYR A 116 -3.60 -1.41 21.95
C TYR A 116 -3.14 -2.03 20.62
N PHE A 117 -2.40 -1.29 19.82
CA PHE A 117 -1.80 -1.79 18.58
C PHE A 117 -0.85 -2.96 18.85
N GLU A 118 0.08 -2.84 19.80
CA GLU A 118 0.98 -3.90 20.23
C GLU A 118 0.21 -5.11 20.79
N PHE A 119 -0.85 -4.87 21.56
CA PHE A 119 -1.73 -5.92 22.04
C PHE A 119 -2.39 -6.69 20.89
N LEU A 120 -2.83 -6.00 19.82
CA LEU A 120 -3.42 -6.63 18.64
C LEU A 120 -2.40 -7.49 17.86
N ILE A 121 -1.13 -7.09 17.81
CA ILE A 121 -0.03 -7.91 17.22
C ILE A 121 0.01 -9.28 17.92
N LEU A 122 -0.14 -9.29 19.23
CA LEU A 122 -0.07 -10.52 20.01
C LEU A 122 -1.42 -11.26 20.09
N LEU A 123 -2.55 -10.56 20.04
CA LEU A 123 -3.89 -11.17 20.15
C LEU A 123 -4.29 -11.95 18.88
N ARG A 124 -3.99 -11.42 17.69
CA ARG A 124 -4.39 -12.06 16.42
C ARG A 124 -3.83 -13.48 16.25
N PRO A 125 -2.53 -13.73 16.43
CA PRO A 125 -1.99 -15.08 16.37
C PRO A 125 -2.60 -16.01 17.44
N TYR A 126 -2.85 -15.51 18.65
CA TYR A 126 -3.53 -16.30 19.69
C TYR A 126 -4.89 -16.79 19.21
N LEU A 127 -5.71 -15.91 18.62
CA LEU A 127 -7.02 -16.26 18.06
C LEU A 127 -6.91 -17.20 16.85
N ALA A 128 -5.88 -17.02 16.01
CA ALA A 128 -5.61 -17.93 14.88
C ALA A 128 -5.35 -19.36 15.34
N GLY A 129 -4.59 -19.55 16.41
CA GLY A 129 -4.35 -20.89 16.98
C GLY A 129 -5.60 -21.52 17.61
N LEU A 130 -6.49 -20.72 18.20
CA LEU A 130 -7.79 -21.22 18.68
C LEU A 130 -8.71 -21.63 17.53
N SER A 131 -8.73 -20.86 16.43
CA SER A 131 -9.51 -21.19 15.23
C SER A 131 -8.99 -22.46 14.54
N PHE A 132 -7.68 -22.58 14.41
CA PHE A 132 -7.01 -23.80 13.95
C PHE A 132 -7.41 -25.01 14.81
N SER A 133 -7.35 -24.86 16.14
CA SER A 133 -7.69 -25.91 17.09
C SER A 133 -9.15 -26.36 16.94
N ALA A 134 -10.06 -25.42 16.74
CA ALA A 134 -11.48 -25.72 16.52
C ALA A 134 -11.72 -26.53 15.23
N TYR A 135 -11.03 -26.18 14.15
CA TYR A 135 -11.06 -26.93 12.88
C TYR A 135 -10.45 -28.33 13.05
N ALA A 136 -9.27 -28.42 13.63
CA ALA A 136 -8.55 -29.67 13.82
C ALA A 136 -9.32 -30.65 14.73
N GLU A 137 -9.88 -30.16 15.85
CA GLU A 137 -10.75 -30.97 16.75
C GLU A 137 -11.95 -31.56 15.97
N TYR A 138 -12.60 -30.74 15.12
CA TYR A 138 -13.72 -31.16 14.31
C TYR A 138 -13.36 -32.23 13.29
N MET A 139 -12.20 -32.09 12.64
CA MET A 139 -11.74 -33.02 11.59
C MET A 139 -11.25 -34.36 12.16
N ILE A 140 -10.51 -34.35 13.26
CA ILE A 140 -9.91 -35.55 13.87
C ILE A 140 -10.88 -36.27 14.79
N GLY A 141 -11.61 -35.54 15.65
CA GLY A 141 -12.48 -36.11 16.66
C GLY A 141 -13.61 -37.02 16.12
N ARG A 142 -13.97 -36.84 14.84
CA ARG A 142 -14.99 -37.67 14.16
C ARG A 142 -14.46 -38.94 13.51
N LYS A 143 -13.18 -39.05 13.18
CA LYS A 143 -12.58 -40.30 12.69
C LYS A 143 -12.62 -41.39 13.76
N GLN A 144 -12.51 -41.01 15.04
CA GLN A 144 -12.59 -41.94 16.20
C GLN A 144 -14.01 -42.44 16.49
N LEU A 145 -15.08 -41.74 16.04
CA LEU A 145 -16.46 -42.16 16.27
C LEU A 145 -16.97 -43.21 15.26
N HIS A 146 -16.29 -43.42 14.12
CA HIS A 146 -16.66 -44.39 13.09
C HIS A 146 -15.87 -45.71 13.15
N GLY A 147 -14.85 -45.79 14.00
CA GLY A 147 -14.08 -46.97 14.28
C GLY A 147 -14.47 -47.55 15.63
N THR A 148 -15.17 -48.68 15.64
CA THR A 148 -15.43 -49.59 16.77
C THR A 148 -15.70 -48.96 18.13
N GLY A 149 -16.90 -48.85 18.50
CA GLY A 149 -17.68 -48.86 19.76
C GLY A 149 -17.03 -48.59 21.12
N SER A 150 -15.87 -47.99 21.26
CA SER A 150 -15.33 -47.62 22.56
C SER A 150 -15.08 -46.11 22.62
N CYS A 151 -15.96 -45.41 23.28
CA CYS A 151 -15.85 -44.00 23.65
C CYS A 151 -14.83 -43.84 24.79
N THR A 152 -13.57 -44.15 24.56
CA THR A 152 -12.48 -43.70 25.40
C THR A 152 -12.09 -42.30 24.98
N THR A 153 -12.69 -41.32 25.67
CA THR A 153 -12.20 -39.91 25.67
C THR A 153 -10.80 -39.90 26.30
N THR A 154 -9.82 -40.39 25.57
CA THR A 154 -8.44 -40.34 25.98
C THR A 154 -7.87 -38.97 25.65
N ASN A 155 -7.07 -38.38 26.50
CA ASN A 155 -6.25 -37.18 26.36
C ASN A 155 -5.33 -37.22 25.09
N SER A 156 -5.40 -38.26 24.30
CA SER A 156 -4.55 -38.57 23.15
C SER A 156 -4.79 -37.66 21.92
N GLY A 157 -6.01 -37.07 21.75
CA GLY A 157 -6.31 -36.21 20.60
C GLY A 157 -5.91 -34.72 20.81
N SER A 158 -5.80 -34.29 22.06
CA SER A 158 -5.48 -32.89 22.35
C SER A 158 -4.03 -32.51 22.07
N PHE A 159 -3.12 -33.45 22.22
CA PHE A 159 -1.67 -33.24 22.07
C PHE A 159 -1.26 -32.90 20.61
N PRO A 160 -1.62 -33.67 19.58
CA PRO A 160 -1.31 -33.31 18.19
C PRO A 160 -1.91 -31.97 17.76
N ILE A 161 -3.13 -31.65 18.25
CA ILE A 161 -3.79 -30.39 17.96
C ILE A 161 -3.03 -29.22 18.58
N LEU A 162 -2.53 -29.37 19.81
CA LEU A 162 -1.74 -28.37 20.51
C LEU A 162 -0.43 -28.08 19.74
N CYS A 163 0.29 -29.12 19.33
CA CYS A 163 1.53 -28.99 18.57
C CYS A 163 1.29 -28.30 17.21
N GLY A 164 0.23 -28.70 16.49
CA GLY A 164 -0.14 -28.07 15.22
C GLY A 164 -0.53 -26.61 15.40
N ALA A 165 -1.30 -26.27 16.43
CA ALA A 165 -1.68 -24.89 16.72
C ALA A 165 -0.46 -24.00 17.02
N LEU A 166 0.50 -24.48 17.83
CA LEU A 166 1.74 -23.75 18.10
C LEU A 166 2.59 -23.57 16.83
N CYS A 167 2.74 -24.62 16.00
CA CYS A 167 3.48 -24.52 14.75
C CYS A 167 2.80 -23.55 13.76
N TYR A 168 1.47 -23.45 13.75
CA TYR A 168 0.72 -22.52 12.89
C TYR A 168 0.94 -21.06 13.29
N VAL A 169 0.95 -20.76 14.59
CA VAL A 169 1.03 -19.38 15.09
C VAL A 169 2.46 -18.88 15.34
N PHE A 170 3.45 -19.73 15.20
CA PHE A 170 4.88 -19.36 15.24
C PHE A 170 5.57 -19.77 13.93
N SER A 171 4.91 -19.51 12.82
CA SER A 171 5.40 -19.64 11.45
C SER A 171 5.79 -18.28 10.86
N GLY A 172 6.31 -18.26 9.65
CA GLY A 172 6.85 -17.08 9.00
C GLY A 172 5.86 -15.93 8.87
N THR A 173 4.60 -16.21 8.51
CA THR A 173 3.58 -15.16 8.45
C THR A 173 3.43 -14.40 9.77
N VAL A 174 3.54 -15.06 10.93
CA VAL A 174 3.44 -14.36 12.23
C VAL A 174 4.76 -13.75 12.65
N LEU A 175 5.87 -14.50 12.48
CA LEU A 175 7.18 -14.06 12.96
C LEU A 175 7.80 -12.94 12.09
N TYR A 176 7.37 -12.80 10.84
CA TYR A 176 7.86 -11.78 9.92
C TYR A 176 6.74 -10.84 9.46
N LEU A 177 5.88 -11.27 8.53
CA LEU A 177 4.85 -10.43 7.93
C LEU A 177 3.89 -9.82 8.95
N GLY A 178 3.48 -10.59 9.97
CA GLY A 178 2.57 -10.12 11.01
C GLY A 178 3.19 -9.11 11.98
N MET A 179 4.51 -9.06 12.05
CA MET A 179 5.23 -8.02 12.81
C MET A 179 5.34 -6.73 12.02
N LEU A 180 5.56 -6.80 10.71
CA LEU A 180 5.59 -5.63 9.81
C LEU A 180 4.17 -5.08 9.58
N HIS A 181 3.22 -5.97 9.30
CA HIS A 181 1.83 -5.66 8.94
C HIS A 181 0.85 -6.45 9.83
N PRO A 182 0.50 -5.98 11.02
CA PRO A 182 -0.25 -6.77 12.01
C PRO A 182 -1.57 -7.36 11.53
N PHE A 183 -2.28 -6.69 10.60
CA PHE A 183 -3.54 -7.20 10.06
C PHE A 183 -3.38 -8.35 9.05
N PHE A 184 -2.16 -8.63 8.56
CA PHE A 184 -1.86 -9.81 7.73
C PHE A 184 -2.06 -11.13 8.48
N VAL A 185 -2.13 -11.10 9.80
CA VAL A 185 -2.46 -12.26 10.63
C VAL A 185 -3.97 -12.50 10.72
N THR A 186 -4.81 -11.50 10.45
CA THR A 186 -6.28 -11.64 10.52
C THR A 186 -6.83 -12.77 9.62
N PRO A 187 -6.38 -12.98 8.35
CA PRO A 187 -6.82 -14.11 7.53
C PRO A 187 -6.47 -15.47 8.13
N MET A 188 -5.42 -15.58 8.97
CA MET A 188 -5.09 -16.80 9.69
C MET A 188 -6.19 -17.20 10.70
N ILE A 189 -6.97 -16.25 11.20
CA ILE A 189 -8.14 -16.53 12.06
C ILE A 189 -9.28 -17.08 11.20
N TYR A 190 -9.53 -16.48 10.04
CA TYR A 190 -10.71 -16.78 9.22
C TYR A 190 -10.56 -18.05 8.39
N LEU A 191 -9.37 -18.39 7.88
CA LEU A 191 -9.15 -19.56 7.02
C LEU A 191 -9.61 -20.86 7.68
N PRO A 192 -9.18 -21.22 8.92
CA PRO A 192 -9.68 -22.44 9.59
C PRO A 192 -11.18 -22.41 9.87
N LEU A 193 -11.76 -21.21 10.16
CA LEU A 193 -13.20 -21.07 10.43
C LEU A 193 -14.03 -21.23 9.16
N LEU A 194 -13.56 -20.71 8.00
CA LEU A 194 -14.19 -20.92 6.70
C LEU A 194 -14.22 -22.42 6.35
N PHE A 195 -13.10 -23.12 6.50
CA PHE A 195 -13.02 -24.56 6.25
C PHE A 195 -13.92 -25.36 7.22
N LEU A 196 -13.93 -24.98 8.50
CA LEU A 196 -14.88 -25.55 9.48
C LEU A 196 -16.32 -25.28 9.08
N GLY A 197 -16.61 -24.09 8.59
CA GLY A 197 -17.92 -23.70 8.08
C GLY A 197 -18.37 -24.56 6.92
N VAL A 198 -17.54 -24.75 5.90
CA VAL A 198 -17.77 -25.65 4.75
C VAL A 198 -18.08 -27.08 5.25
N GLU A 199 -17.26 -27.62 6.13
CA GLU A 199 -17.46 -28.97 6.68
C GLU A 199 -18.79 -29.11 7.43
N LYS A 200 -19.19 -28.09 8.21
CA LYS A 200 -20.47 -28.07 8.93
C LYS A 200 -21.67 -27.97 7.99
N VAL A 201 -21.58 -27.18 6.93
CA VAL A 201 -22.61 -27.15 5.88
C VAL A 201 -22.77 -28.53 5.24
N LEU A 202 -21.66 -29.12 4.80
CA LEU A 202 -21.68 -30.40 4.09
C LEU A 202 -22.12 -31.57 4.95
N ARG A 203 -21.78 -31.60 6.25
CA ARG A 203 -22.04 -32.74 7.14
C ARG A 203 -23.24 -32.56 8.04
N GLU A 204 -23.50 -31.35 8.52
CA GLU A 204 -24.52 -31.05 9.52
C GLU A 204 -25.66 -30.18 8.98
N ARG A 205 -25.51 -29.65 7.76
CA ARG A 205 -26.43 -28.67 7.15
C ARG A 205 -26.59 -27.40 8.02
N LYS A 206 -25.52 -26.97 8.73
CA LYS A 206 -25.51 -25.81 9.61
C LYS A 206 -24.65 -24.70 9.00
N PRO A 207 -25.22 -23.67 8.36
CA PRO A 207 -24.47 -22.63 7.64
C PRO A 207 -23.94 -21.53 8.55
N ARG A 208 -24.36 -21.40 9.80
CA ARG A 208 -24.11 -20.22 10.66
C ARG A 208 -22.65 -19.81 10.73
N ILE A 209 -21.73 -20.76 10.98
CA ILE A 209 -20.29 -20.46 11.07
C ILE A 209 -19.78 -19.98 9.72
N PHE A 210 -20.17 -20.64 8.63
CA PHE A 210 -19.76 -20.25 7.30
C PHE A 210 -20.23 -18.83 6.93
N LEU A 211 -21.53 -18.55 7.11
CA LEU A 211 -22.11 -17.22 6.84
C LEU A 211 -21.43 -16.11 7.64
N VAL A 212 -21.29 -16.31 8.97
CA VAL A 212 -20.70 -15.30 9.84
C VAL A 212 -19.22 -15.09 9.50
N THR A 213 -18.48 -16.16 9.21
CA THR A 213 -17.05 -16.02 8.89
C THR A 213 -16.85 -15.38 7.52
N VAL A 214 -17.69 -15.68 6.51
CA VAL A 214 -17.67 -14.99 5.21
C VAL A 214 -17.94 -13.50 5.40
N TRP A 215 -19.00 -13.17 6.14
CA TRP A 215 -19.33 -11.77 6.45
C TRP A 215 -18.19 -11.03 7.14
N LEU A 216 -17.62 -11.60 8.21
CA LEU A 216 -16.52 -10.98 8.95
C LEU A 216 -15.25 -10.84 8.09
N ALA A 217 -14.92 -11.84 7.28
CA ALA A 217 -13.75 -11.78 6.40
C ALA A 217 -13.94 -10.70 5.32
N ALA A 218 -15.13 -10.63 4.71
CA ALA A 218 -15.48 -9.62 3.71
C ALA A 218 -15.49 -8.19 4.29
N LEU A 219 -15.97 -8.04 5.53
CA LEU A 219 -16.02 -6.78 6.24
C LEU A 219 -14.62 -6.28 6.64
N SER A 220 -13.70 -7.20 6.99
CA SER A 220 -12.43 -6.85 7.62
C SER A 220 -11.37 -6.33 6.65
N ASN A 221 -11.26 -6.95 5.46
CA ASN A 221 -10.23 -6.56 4.49
C ASN A 221 -10.54 -7.19 3.12
N PHE A 222 -10.73 -6.36 2.10
CA PHE A 222 -11.08 -6.83 0.75
C PHE A 222 -9.97 -7.66 0.09
N TYR A 223 -8.70 -7.27 0.29
CA TYR A 223 -7.54 -7.92 -0.29
C TYR A 223 -7.38 -9.37 0.19
N PHE A 224 -7.39 -9.58 1.50
CA PHE A 224 -7.33 -10.93 2.05
C PHE A 224 -8.63 -11.71 1.89
N PHE A 225 -9.78 -11.04 1.80
CA PHE A 225 -11.05 -11.70 1.49
C PHE A 225 -11.01 -12.37 0.11
N TYR A 226 -10.41 -11.72 -0.88
CA TYR A 226 -10.20 -12.31 -2.21
C TYR A 226 -9.38 -13.62 -2.12
N MET A 227 -8.24 -13.60 -1.43
CA MET A 227 -7.41 -14.81 -1.24
C MET A 227 -8.18 -15.92 -0.50
N LEU A 228 -8.88 -15.57 0.60
CA LEU A 228 -9.68 -16.51 1.38
C LEU A 228 -10.82 -17.10 0.56
N ALA A 229 -11.46 -16.32 -0.31
CA ALA A 229 -12.51 -16.79 -1.20
C ALA A 229 -11.98 -17.83 -2.20
N LEU A 230 -10.85 -17.58 -2.86
CA LEU A 230 -10.20 -18.52 -3.78
C LEU A 230 -9.83 -19.84 -3.05
N MET A 231 -9.14 -19.74 -1.91
CA MET A 231 -8.75 -20.91 -1.12
C MET A 231 -9.95 -21.71 -0.64
N THR A 232 -11.01 -21.01 -0.19
CA THR A 232 -12.26 -21.66 0.29
C THR A 232 -13.00 -22.32 -0.87
N ALA A 233 -13.01 -21.73 -2.07
CA ALA A 233 -13.64 -22.32 -3.25
C ALA A 233 -12.92 -23.61 -3.66
N VAL A 234 -11.58 -23.61 -3.72
CA VAL A 234 -10.78 -24.82 -4.02
C VAL A 234 -11.03 -25.89 -2.95
N TYR A 235 -10.97 -25.52 -1.67
CA TYR A 235 -11.26 -26.44 -0.57
C TYR A 235 -12.66 -27.04 -0.69
N ALA A 236 -13.69 -26.21 -0.89
CA ALA A 236 -15.08 -26.62 -1.02
C ALA A 236 -15.26 -27.58 -2.20
N LEU A 237 -14.65 -27.29 -3.35
CA LEU A 237 -14.71 -28.14 -4.55
C LEU A 237 -14.16 -29.54 -4.25
N VAL A 238 -12.94 -29.63 -3.70
CA VAL A 238 -12.30 -30.89 -3.36
C VAL A 238 -13.14 -31.68 -2.35
N ARG A 239 -13.67 -31.01 -1.31
CA ARG A 239 -14.46 -31.64 -0.25
C ARG A 239 -15.83 -32.12 -0.74
N VAL A 240 -16.51 -31.34 -1.58
CA VAL A 240 -17.81 -31.72 -2.17
C VAL A 240 -17.63 -32.94 -3.09
N ILE A 241 -16.65 -32.91 -4.00
CA ILE A 241 -16.37 -34.02 -4.93
C ILE A 241 -16.07 -35.31 -4.14
N ALA A 242 -15.15 -35.23 -3.20
CA ALA A 242 -14.75 -36.40 -2.42
C ALA A 242 -15.91 -37.03 -1.62
N ARG A 243 -16.74 -36.15 -1.03
CA ARG A 243 -17.89 -36.58 -0.25
C ARG A 243 -18.99 -37.20 -1.09
N THR A 244 -19.39 -36.57 -2.19
CA THR A 244 -20.45 -37.08 -3.08
C THR A 244 -20.06 -38.40 -3.74
N ARG A 245 -18.79 -38.54 -4.18
CA ARG A 245 -18.25 -39.81 -4.68
C ARG A 245 -18.26 -40.89 -3.61
N GLY A 246 -17.85 -40.59 -2.38
CA GLY A 246 -17.85 -41.52 -1.25
C GLY A 246 -19.27 -41.98 -0.87
N GLU A 247 -20.22 -41.08 -0.80
CA GLU A 247 -21.63 -41.40 -0.51
C GLU A 247 -22.23 -42.29 -1.62
N GLN A 248 -21.91 -42.04 -2.90
CA GLN A 248 -22.33 -42.89 -4.01
C GLN A 248 -21.71 -44.30 -3.94
N ALA A 249 -20.42 -44.38 -3.64
CA ALA A 249 -19.74 -45.67 -3.50
C ALA A 249 -20.40 -46.55 -2.42
N ILE A 250 -20.77 -45.96 -1.28
CA ILE A 250 -21.47 -46.64 -0.18
C ILE A 250 -22.86 -47.09 -0.63
N ARG A 251 -23.63 -46.24 -1.35
CA ARG A 251 -24.96 -46.60 -1.89
C ARG A 251 -24.87 -47.78 -2.87
N ASN A 252 -23.87 -47.75 -3.75
CA ASN A 252 -23.63 -48.81 -4.73
C ASN A 252 -23.21 -50.14 -4.07
N ALA A 253 -22.44 -50.11 -2.99
CA ALA A 253 -22.05 -51.28 -2.22
C ALA A 253 -23.23 -51.87 -1.44
N GLY A 254 -24.10 -51.03 -0.86
CA GLY A 254 -25.31 -51.47 -0.16
C GLY A 254 -26.35 -52.10 -1.11
N ALA A 255 -26.50 -51.61 -2.33
CA ALA A 255 -27.40 -52.15 -3.34
C ALA A 255 -26.92 -53.51 -3.94
N GLY A 256 -25.58 -53.75 -3.91
CA GLY A 256 -25.00 -55.03 -4.35
C GLY A 256 -25.33 -56.22 -3.46
N ASN A 257 -25.70 -55.99 -2.20
CA ASN A 257 -26.09 -57.04 -1.24
C ASN A 257 -27.59 -57.39 -1.26
N ALA A 258 -28.42 -56.67 -2.04
CA ALA A 258 -29.87 -56.75 -2.00
C ALA A 258 -30.52 -57.35 -3.27
N GLY A 259 -29.84 -58.24 -4.04
CA GLY A 259 -30.46 -58.99 -5.11
C GLY A 259 -29.63 -59.02 -6.41
N ALA A 260 -29.12 -60.23 -6.73
CA ALA A 260 -28.55 -60.58 -8.02
C ALA A 260 -29.67 -60.64 -9.06
N GLY A 261 -29.94 -59.60 -9.83
CA GLY A 261 -30.95 -59.71 -10.86
C GLY A 261 -31.14 -58.58 -11.85
N GLN A 262 -30.52 -57.42 -11.66
CA GLN A 262 -30.60 -56.36 -12.68
C GLN A 262 -29.25 -55.71 -12.93
N THR A 263 -28.73 -55.89 -14.13
CA THR A 263 -27.59 -55.16 -14.65
C THR A 263 -27.95 -53.69 -14.91
N HIS A 264 -28.07 -52.92 -13.82
CA HIS A 264 -28.11 -51.49 -13.96
C HIS A 264 -26.73 -51.01 -14.44
N ARG A 265 -26.68 -50.52 -15.69
CA ARG A 265 -25.53 -49.72 -16.19
C ARG A 265 -25.13 -48.74 -15.12
N ARG A 266 -23.99 -48.93 -14.48
CA ARG A 266 -23.39 -48.03 -13.50
C ARG A 266 -23.15 -46.68 -14.16
N ASN A 267 -24.08 -45.73 -14.02
CA ASN A 267 -23.87 -44.35 -14.44
C ASN A 267 -22.80 -43.76 -13.53
N CYS A 268 -21.52 -43.79 -14.02
CA CYS A 268 -20.37 -43.24 -13.27
C CYS A 268 -20.50 -41.76 -12.92
N ALA A 269 -21.43 -41.02 -13.56
CA ALA A 269 -21.63 -39.60 -13.42
C ALA A 269 -22.78 -39.17 -12.47
N SER A 270 -23.48 -40.12 -11.83
CA SER A 270 -24.68 -39.80 -11.02
C SER A 270 -24.42 -38.97 -9.76
N TRP A 271 -23.14 -38.76 -9.36
CA TRP A 271 -22.77 -37.90 -8.24
C TRP A 271 -22.68 -36.43 -8.63
N ILE A 272 -22.58 -36.08 -9.93
CA ILE A 272 -22.33 -34.70 -10.44
C ILE A 272 -23.47 -33.75 -10.08
N PRO A 273 -24.78 -34.09 -10.30
CA PRO A 273 -25.89 -33.20 -9.93
C PRO A 273 -25.93 -32.88 -8.45
N GLU A 274 -25.65 -33.84 -7.58
CA GLU A 274 -25.60 -33.62 -6.13
C GLU A 274 -24.38 -32.78 -5.73
N ALA A 275 -23.22 -32.96 -6.37
CA ALA A 275 -22.06 -32.13 -6.17
C ALA A 275 -22.33 -30.67 -6.58
N LEU A 276 -22.91 -30.48 -7.77
CA LEU A 276 -23.30 -29.15 -8.25
C LEU A 276 -24.29 -28.47 -7.30
N ARG A 277 -25.34 -29.19 -6.87
CA ARG A 277 -26.33 -28.69 -5.90
C ARG A 277 -25.66 -28.21 -4.60
N ARG A 278 -24.70 -28.97 -4.06
CA ARG A 278 -23.95 -28.59 -2.84
C ARG A 278 -23.02 -27.39 -3.06
N LEU A 279 -22.38 -27.32 -4.21
CA LEU A 279 -21.55 -26.17 -4.57
C LEU A 279 -22.39 -24.90 -4.71
N LEU A 280 -23.54 -24.97 -5.41
CA LEU A 280 -24.49 -23.85 -5.52
C LEU A 280 -25.04 -23.43 -4.16
N GLN A 281 -25.29 -24.38 -3.26
CA GLN A 281 -25.72 -24.08 -1.90
C GLN A 281 -24.64 -23.34 -1.11
N LEU A 282 -23.36 -23.76 -1.19
CA LEU A 282 -22.25 -23.07 -0.56
C LEU A 282 -22.03 -21.68 -1.16
N LEU A 283 -22.13 -21.56 -2.48
CA LEU A 283 -22.05 -20.29 -3.19
C LEU A 283 -23.17 -19.33 -2.74
N GLY A 284 -24.40 -19.82 -2.61
CA GLY A 284 -25.53 -19.02 -2.10
C GLY A 284 -25.28 -18.51 -0.68
N TYR A 285 -24.74 -19.35 0.22
CA TYR A 285 -24.38 -18.89 1.57
C TYR A 285 -23.19 -17.90 1.54
N ALA A 286 -22.21 -18.11 0.67
CA ALA A 286 -21.11 -17.16 0.50
C ALA A 286 -21.63 -15.81 0.00
N ALA A 287 -22.48 -15.82 -1.04
CA ALA A 287 -23.10 -14.60 -1.56
C ALA A 287 -23.89 -13.83 -0.48
N VAL A 288 -24.72 -14.51 0.32
CA VAL A 288 -25.45 -13.85 1.44
C VAL A 288 -24.48 -13.25 2.46
N GLY A 289 -23.40 -13.96 2.83
CA GLY A 289 -22.38 -13.43 3.75
C GLY A 289 -21.65 -12.21 3.19
N THR A 290 -21.28 -12.24 1.90
CA THR A 290 -20.64 -11.12 1.20
C THR A 290 -21.58 -9.92 1.04
N MET A 291 -22.84 -10.16 0.65
CA MET A 291 -23.86 -9.10 0.53
C MET A 291 -24.12 -8.39 1.88
N ALA A 292 -24.02 -9.11 3.00
CA ALA A 292 -24.12 -8.50 4.33
C ALA A 292 -23.00 -7.50 4.63
N ALA A 293 -21.84 -7.58 3.93
CA ALA A 293 -20.75 -6.62 3.98
C ALA A 293 -20.83 -5.57 2.84
N GLY A 294 -21.90 -5.57 2.03
CA GLY A 294 -22.03 -4.77 0.81
C GLY A 294 -21.89 -3.27 1.03
N ALA A 295 -22.38 -2.75 2.16
CA ALA A 295 -22.25 -1.32 2.50
C ALA A 295 -20.79 -0.84 2.58
N VAL A 296 -19.87 -1.75 2.89
CA VAL A 296 -18.41 -1.47 2.93
C VAL A 296 -17.74 -1.86 1.62
N LEU A 297 -18.07 -3.05 1.08
CA LEU A 297 -17.37 -3.59 -0.10
C LEU A 297 -17.70 -2.87 -1.40
N ILE A 298 -18.97 -2.39 -1.59
CA ILE A 298 -19.34 -1.76 -2.86
C ILE A 298 -18.56 -0.47 -3.11
N PRO A 299 -18.48 0.48 -2.17
CA PRO A 299 -17.64 1.66 -2.35
C PRO A 299 -16.17 1.32 -2.64
N ILE A 300 -15.63 0.32 -1.95
CA ILE A 300 -14.23 -0.12 -2.15
C ILE A 300 -14.01 -0.70 -3.55
N LEU A 301 -14.95 -1.50 -4.05
CA LEU A 301 -14.84 -2.07 -5.40
C LEU A 301 -14.93 -0.98 -6.48
N VAL A 302 -15.75 0.05 -6.27
CA VAL A 302 -15.81 1.22 -7.16
C VAL A 302 -14.49 1.98 -7.13
N GLN A 303 -13.97 2.30 -5.95
CA GLN A 303 -12.68 2.97 -5.79
C GLN A 303 -11.53 2.15 -6.38
N PHE A 304 -11.53 0.83 -6.17
CA PHE A 304 -10.50 -0.06 -6.71
C PHE A 304 -10.46 -0.07 -8.24
N GLN A 305 -11.59 0.19 -8.93
CA GLN A 305 -11.60 0.32 -10.39
C GLN A 305 -10.93 1.60 -10.88
N SER A 306 -10.96 2.66 -10.09
CA SER A 306 -10.30 3.94 -10.38
C SER A 306 -8.90 4.04 -9.76
N ASP A 307 -8.44 3.03 -9.01
CA ASP A 307 -7.11 3.05 -8.40
C ASP A 307 -6.03 2.97 -9.49
N PRO A 308 -5.09 3.93 -9.51
CA PRO A 308 -4.07 4.02 -10.55
C PRO A 308 -3.13 2.81 -10.60
N ARG A 309 -2.98 2.08 -9.50
CA ARG A 309 -2.15 0.85 -9.45
C ARG A 309 -2.71 -0.29 -10.29
N ASN A 310 -4.01 -0.27 -10.60
CA ASN A 310 -4.64 -1.29 -11.44
C ASN A 310 -4.51 -1.00 -12.94
N ALA A 311 -4.14 0.22 -13.30
CA ALA A 311 -3.98 0.63 -14.70
C ALA A 311 -2.68 0.10 -15.33
N THR A 312 -1.73 -0.38 -14.52
CA THR A 312 -0.43 -0.86 -14.98
C THR A 312 -0.37 -2.39 -14.96
N SER A 313 0.08 -2.99 -16.06
CA SER A 313 0.34 -4.42 -16.16
C SER A 313 1.82 -4.69 -15.89
N HIS A 314 2.11 -5.53 -14.93
CA HIS A 314 3.47 -6.02 -14.69
C HIS A 314 3.72 -7.31 -15.47
N GLY A 315 4.92 -7.47 -15.98
CA GLY A 315 5.34 -8.69 -16.64
C GLY A 315 5.21 -9.90 -15.71
N LEU A 316 4.65 -11.03 -16.20
CA LEU A 316 4.57 -12.27 -15.43
C LEU A 316 5.67 -13.23 -15.88
N PRO A 317 6.74 -13.42 -15.09
CA PRO A 317 7.79 -14.40 -15.41
C PRO A 317 7.24 -15.82 -15.29
N LEU A 318 7.74 -16.72 -16.12
CA LEU A 318 7.32 -18.14 -16.10
C LEU A 318 7.85 -18.85 -14.84
N PHE A 319 9.05 -18.51 -14.42
CA PHE A 319 9.73 -19.04 -13.23
C PHE A 319 10.32 -17.90 -12.42
N TYR A 320 10.52 -18.14 -11.14
CA TYR A 320 11.32 -17.25 -10.29
C TYR A 320 12.81 -17.35 -10.64
N GLU A 321 13.57 -16.39 -10.18
CA GLU A 321 15.04 -16.39 -10.22
C GLU A 321 15.62 -17.55 -9.39
N LYS A 322 16.87 -17.95 -9.68
CA LYS A 322 17.52 -19.08 -8.97
C LYS A 322 17.67 -18.81 -7.48
N GLU A 323 17.91 -17.59 -7.11
CA GLU A 323 18.06 -17.07 -5.75
C GLU A 323 16.84 -17.37 -4.90
N TYR A 324 15.64 -17.11 -5.45
CA TYR A 324 14.37 -17.44 -4.79
C TYR A 324 14.26 -18.90 -4.38
N TYR A 325 14.60 -19.85 -5.26
CA TYR A 325 14.49 -21.27 -4.93
C TYR A 325 15.48 -21.69 -3.85
N SER A 326 16.70 -21.13 -3.86
CA SER A 326 17.68 -21.39 -2.81
C SER A 326 17.24 -20.84 -1.46
N GLU A 327 16.62 -19.65 -1.47
CA GLU A 327 16.09 -19.00 -0.29
C GLU A 327 14.84 -19.71 0.23
N LEU A 328 13.92 -20.13 -0.64
CA LEU A 328 12.74 -20.91 -0.27
C LEU A 328 13.10 -22.19 0.51
N LEU A 329 14.18 -22.88 0.12
CA LEU A 329 14.65 -24.05 0.84
C LEU A 329 15.21 -23.71 2.24
N LYS A 330 15.90 -22.58 2.38
CA LYS A 330 16.43 -22.10 3.68
C LYS A 330 15.30 -21.61 4.57
N ASN A 331 14.43 -20.73 4.07
CA ASN A 331 13.35 -20.15 4.84
C ASN A 331 12.23 -21.14 5.19
N ALA A 332 12.20 -22.32 4.52
CA ALA A 332 11.26 -23.36 4.91
C ALA A 332 11.36 -23.76 6.40
N VAL A 333 12.53 -23.64 7.00
CA VAL A 333 12.78 -24.03 8.41
C VAL A 333 13.51 -22.98 9.25
N THR A 334 14.07 -21.95 8.63
CA THR A 334 14.88 -20.93 9.31
C THR A 334 14.32 -19.55 9.01
N PHE A 335 14.29 -18.68 10.01
CA PHE A 335 13.91 -17.29 9.82
C PHE A 335 14.91 -16.59 8.87
N ILE A 336 14.41 -15.86 7.88
CA ILE A 336 15.19 -14.97 7.00
C ILE A 336 14.54 -13.59 7.06
N ASN A 337 15.36 -12.55 7.20
CA ASN A 337 14.88 -11.19 7.14
C ASN A 337 14.77 -10.74 5.68
N HIS A 338 13.74 -10.02 5.32
CA HIS A 338 13.43 -9.56 3.95
C HIS A 338 13.47 -10.69 2.90
N PRO A 339 12.62 -11.73 3.03
CA PRO A 339 12.57 -12.82 2.08
C PRO A 339 12.03 -12.36 0.72
N LEU A 340 12.60 -12.89 -0.35
CA LEU A 340 12.16 -12.59 -1.71
C LEU A 340 10.64 -12.83 -1.89
N TYR A 341 9.96 -11.89 -2.49
CA TYR A 341 8.50 -11.93 -2.74
C TYR A 341 7.64 -12.14 -1.49
N ASP A 342 8.07 -11.68 -0.32
CA ASP A 342 7.40 -11.92 0.97
C ASP A 342 7.18 -13.42 1.27
N THR A 343 8.07 -14.30 0.78
CA THR A 343 7.91 -15.75 0.92
C THR A 343 8.61 -16.24 2.17
N GLU A 344 8.00 -16.05 3.34
CA GLU A 344 8.55 -16.54 4.60
C GLU A 344 7.70 -17.68 5.16
N LEU A 345 8.27 -18.87 5.31
CA LEU A 345 7.58 -20.04 5.84
C LEU A 345 7.97 -20.32 7.30
N CYS A 346 9.24 -20.27 7.62
CA CYS A 346 9.82 -20.44 8.97
C CYS A 346 9.14 -21.56 9.78
N LEU A 347 8.95 -22.72 9.14
CA LEU A 347 8.20 -23.84 9.73
C LEU A 347 9.05 -24.56 10.76
N SER A 348 8.41 -25.12 11.78
CA SER A 348 9.09 -26.10 12.64
C SER A 348 9.58 -27.30 11.83
N VAL A 349 10.82 -27.72 12.03
CA VAL A 349 11.41 -28.93 11.40
C VAL A 349 10.49 -30.15 11.56
N VAL A 350 9.74 -30.20 12.65
CA VAL A 350 8.77 -31.26 12.92
C VAL A 350 7.61 -31.27 11.93
N CYS A 351 7.19 -30.10 11.41
CA CYS A 351 6.18 -30.02 10.36
C CYS A 351 6.70 -30.62 9.06
N ILE A 352 7.95 -30.33 8.68
CA ILE A 352 8.58 -30.91 7.49
C ILE A 352 8.70 -32.44 7.62
N ALA A 353 9.18 -32.92 8.78
CA ALA A 353 9.24 -34.36 9.05
C ALA A 353 7.85 -35.03 8.98
N ALA A 354 6.80 -34.36 9.44
CA ALA A 354 5.43 -34.85 9.34
C ALA A 354 4.95 -34.91 7.89
N VAL A 355 5.27 -33.89 7.08
CA VAL A 355 4.97 -33.88 5.64
C VAL A 355 5.64 -35.06 4.93
N ILE A 356 6.93 -35.29 5.16
CA ILE A 356 7.64 -36.44 4.61
C ILE A 356 6.96 -37.76 5.07
N THR A 357 6.65 -37.88 6.37
CA THR A 357 5.99 -39.07 6.95
C THR A 357 4.62 -39.33 6.33
N LEU A 358 3.85 -38.29 5.98
CA LEU A 358 2.54 -38.39 5.34
C LEU A 358 2.59 -39.23 4.07
N PHE A 359 3.66 -39.13 3.27
CA PHE A 359 3.78 -39.86 2.00
C PHE A 359 3.97 -41.39 2.22
N PHE A 360 4.50 -41.79 3.36
CA PHE A 360 4.66 -43.22 3.72
C PHE A 360 3.40 -43.81 4.38
N LEU A 361 2.46 -42.97 4.85
CA LEU A 361 1.20 -43.46 5.41
C LEU A 361 0.24 -43.94 4.33
N ARG A 362 -0.49 -45.01 4.61
CA ARG A 362 -1.58 -45.48 3.73
C ARG A 362 -2.81 -44.58 3.91
N GLY A 363 -3.48 -44.29 2.81
CA GLY A 363 -4.62 -43.36 2.80
C GLY A 363 -4.18 -41.90 2.64
N HIS A 364 -4.97 -40.93 3.12
CA HIS A 364 -4.73 -39.47 3.09
C HIS A 364 -4.48 -38.85 1.72
N GLY A 365 -4.99 -39.49 0.62
CA GLY A 365 -4.71 -39.04 -0.75
C GLY A 365 -5.04 -37.56 -1.02
N GLN A 366 -6.13 -37.02 -0.46
CA GLN A 366 -6.50 -35.60 -0.59
C GLN A 366 -5.44 -34.68 0.07
N LEU A 367 -4.94 -35.06 1.23
CA LEU A 367 -3.94 -34.27 1.95
C LEU A 367 -2.58 -34.32 1.23
N LYS A 368 -2.22 -35.49 0.70
CA LYS A 368 -1.01 -35.61 -0.16
C LYS A 368 -1.09 -34.73 -1.41
N LEU A 369 -2.25 -34.74 -2.08
CA LEU A 369 -2.48 -33.90 -3.27
C LEU A 369 -2.43 -32.40 -2.88
N ALA A 370 -2.98 -32.01 -1.74
CA ALA A 370 -2.91 -30.62 -1.26
C ALA A 370 -1.47 -30.16 -0.99
N VAL A 371 -0.64 -31.04 -0.40
CA VAL A 371 0.79 -30.75 -0.16
C VAL A 371 1.56 -30.60 -1.50
N ILE A 372 1.30 -31.49 -2.46
CA ILE A 372 1.92 -31.38 -3.80
C ILE A 372 1.47 -30.08 -4.48
N GLY A 373 0.18 -29.77 -4.43
CA GLY A 373 -0.36 -28.53 -5.01
C GLY A 373 0.25 -27.28 -4.39
N ALA A 374 0.40 -27.24 -3.05
CA ALA A 374 1.06 -26.14 -2.34
C ALA A 374 2.54 -25.98 -2.76
N ALA A 375 3.27 -27.09 -2.88
CA ALA A 375 4.66 -27.06 -3.35
C ALA A 375 4.78 -26.55 -4.80
N VAL A 376 3.87 -26.96 -5.69
CA VAL A 376 3.82 -26.44 -7.07
C VAL A 376 3.50 -24.95 -7.08
N MET A 377 2.53 -24.50 -6.28
CA MET A 377 2.17 -23.09 -6.21
C MET A 377 3.34 -22.21 -5.68
N LEU A 378 4.11 -22.69 -4.72
CA LEU A 378 5.30 -21.98 -4.21
C LEU A 378 6.42 -21.88 -5.27
N CYS A 379 6.47 -22.79 -6.22
CA CYS A 379 7.50 -22.80 -7.27
C CYS A 379 7.12 -21.95 -8.51
N LEU A 380 5.90 -21.43 -8.60
CA LEU A 380 5.41 -20.71 -9.78
C LEU A 380 5.00 -19.28 -9.46
N PRO A 381 5.59 -18.27 -10.12
CA PRO A 381 5.21 -16.86 -9.97
C PRO A 381 3.71 -16.62 -10.21
N ALA A 382 3.12 -17.36 -11.15
CA ALA A 382 1.70 -17.30 -11.48
C ALA A 382 0.79 -17.46 -10.23
N ALA A 383 1.21 -18.25 -9.23
CA ALA A 383 0.44 -18.41 -8.00
C ALA A 383 0.42 -17.12 -7.17
N GLY A 384 1.57 -16.47 -6.99
CA GLY A 384 1.68 -15.16 -6.31
C GLY A 384 0.91 -14.09 -7.06
N TYR A 385 1.04 -14.04 -8.38
CA TYR A 385 0.32 -13.12 -9.25
C TYR A 385 -1.20 -13.25 -9.12
N VAL A 386 -1.75 -14.47 -9.27
CA VAL A 386 -3.19 -14.73 -9.13
C VAL A 386 -3.68 -14.43 -7.71
N MET A 387 -2.92 -14.79 -6.67
CA MET A 387 -3.29 -14.51 -5.28
C MET A 387 -3.24 -13.02 -4.94
N ASN A 388 -2.46 -12.23 -5.69
CA ASN A 388 -2.39 -10.77 -5.57
C ASN A 388 -3.34 -10.03 -6.53
N GLY A 389 -4.39 -10.67 -7.01
CA GLY A 389 -5.40 -10.04 -7.85
C GLY A 389 -4.98 -9.79 -9.30
N GLY A 390 -3.84 -10.33 -9.76
CA GLY A 390 -3.33 -10.12 -11.10
C GLY A 390 -2.51 -8.81 -11.26
N SER A 391 -2.01 -8.24 -10.16
CA SER A 391 -1.20 -7.02 -10.17
C SER A 391 0.28 -7.35 -10.36
N TYR A 392 0.99 -7.71 -9.32
CA TYR A 392 2.40 -8.12 -9.35
C TYR A 392 2.62 -9.41 -8.55
N VAL A 393 3.79 -10.03 -8.72
CA VAL A 393 4.11 -11.30 -8.04
C VAL A 393 4.49 -11.05 -6.59
N ILE A 394 3.68 -11.61 -5.64
CA ILE A 394 3.99 -11.58 -4.20
C ILE A 394 3.30 -12.73 -3.47
N ASN A 395 3.93 -13.29 -2.44
CA ASN A 395 3.48 -14.54 -1.82
C ASN A 395 2.84 -14.37 -0.43
N ARG A 396 2.12 -13.29 -0.19
CA ARG A 396 1.38 -13.01 1.06
C ARG A 396 0.30 -14.06 1.41
N TRP A 397 0.07 -15.02 0.54
CA TRP A 397 -0.86 -16.15 0.71
C TRP A 397 -0.24 -17.35 1.44
N THR A 398 1.05 -17.33 1.77
CA THR A 398 1.81 -18.45 2.39
C THR A 398 1.26 -18.93 3.73
N PHE A 399 0.49 -18.10 4.46
CA PHE A 399 -0.25 -18.52 5.66
C PHE A 399 -1.13 -19.75 5.44
N ALA A 400 -1.60 -19.99 4.22
CA ALA A 400 -2.37 -21.19 3.88
C ALA A 400 -1.50 -22.44 3.77
N VAL A 401 -0.25 -22.30 3.34
CA VAL A 401 0.75 -23.38 3.32
C VAL A 401 1.12 -23.75 4.76
N GLU A 402 1.35 -22.76 5.59
CA GLU A 402 1.64 -22.94 7.03
C GLU A 402 0.49 -23.65 7.75
N PHE A 403 -0.76 -23.22 7.48
CA PHE A 403 -1.94 -23.92 7.96
C PHE A 403 -1.97 -25.38 7.53
N LEU A 404 -1.71 -25.64 6.23
CA LEU A 404 -1.71 -27.00 5.68
C LEU A 404 -0.67 -27.87 6.37
N PHE A 405 0.56 -27.39 6.56
CA PHE A 405 1.65 -28.17 7.13
C PHE A 405 1.44 -28.42 8.62
N ALA A 406 0.96 -27.42 9.36
CA ALA A 406 0.55 -27.60 10.76
C ALA A 406 -0.62 -28.61 10.90
N PHE A 407 -1.55 -28.60 9.95
CA PHE A 407 -2.62 -29.58 9.92
C PHE A 407 -2.13 -30.98 9.54
N VAL A 408 -1.16 -31.10 8.62
CA VAL A 408 -0.48 -32.39 8.32
C VAL A 408 0.18 -32.96 9.57
N LEU A 409 0.93 -32.16 10.31
CA LEU A 409 1.51 -32.58 11.60
C LEU A 409 0.44 -33.15 12.54
N THR A 410 -0.67 -32.41 12.67
CA THR A 410 -1.78 -32.80 13.54
C THR A 410 -2.41 -34.13 13.10
N VAL A 411 -2.60 -34.34 11.78
CA VAL A 411 -3.18 -35.59 11.23
C VAL A 411 -2.22 -36.77 11.39
N VAL A 412 -0.95 -36.56 11.01
CA VAL A 412 0.09 -37.60 11.08
C VAL A 412 0.28 -38.10 12.50
N TRP A 413 0.37 -37.22 13.47
CA TRP A 413 0.54 -37.59 14.87
C TRP A 413 -0.74 -38.13 15.54
N SER A 414 -1.88 -37.98 14.91
CA SER A 414 -3.16 -38.57 15.30
C SER A 414 -3.42 -39.95 14.64
N ASP A 415 -2.60 -40.35 13.66
CA ASP A 415 -2.81 -41.59 12.94
C ASP A 415 -2.40 -42.81 13.74
N GLU A 416 -3.23 -43.86 13.73
CA GLU A 416 -2.97 -45.11 14.44
C GLU A 416 -1.77 -45.89 13.91
N GLN A 417 -1.36 -45.65 12.66
CA GLN A 417 -0.19 -46.27 12.06
C GLN A 417 1.13 -45.76 12.72
N ILE A 418 1.08 -44.56 13.34
CA ILE A 418 2.21 -44.00 14.10
C ILE A 418 2.10 -44.35 15.57
N ARG A 419 2.88 -45.35 15.98
CA ARG A 419 3.00 -45.71 17.40
C ARG A 419 4.29 -45.11 17.98
N PHE A 420 4.16 -44.13 18.84
CA PHE A 420 5.28 -43.70 19.67
C PHE A 420 5.68 -44.84 20.62
N ARG A 421 6.83 -45.46 20.38
CA ARG A 421 7.39 -46.53 21.21
C ARG A 421 7.76 -45.93 22.59
N GLY A 422 7.15 -46.42 23.68
CA GLY A 422 7.29 -45.78 24.98
C GLY A 422 6.39 -44.54 25.12
N LYS A 423 5.07 -44.77 25.19
CA LYS A 423 3.97 -43.78 25.00
C LYS A 423 4.15 -42.38 25.62
N ASN A 424 4.85 -42.23 26.75
CA ASN A 424 5.00 -40.92 27.43
C ASN A 424 6.34 -40.25 27.08
N ILE A 425 7.43 -40.97 26.99
CA ILE A 425 8.77 -40.42 26.70
C ILE A 425 8.85 -39.95 25.25
N GLY A 426 8.36 -40.73 24.28
CA GLY A 426 8.36 -40.34 22.87
C GLY A 426 7.51 -39.08 22.56
N ARG A 427 6.35 -38.94 23.25
CA ARG A 427 5.51 -37.74 23.13
C ARG A 427 6.17 -36.53 23.77
N GLY A 428 6.80 -36.71 24.92
CA GLY A 428 7.53 -35.64 25.59
C GLY A 428 8.69 -35.10 24.75
N LEU A 429 9.47 -36.02 24.13
CA LEU A 429 10.57 -35.64 23.25
C LEU A 429 10.08 -34.91 21.98
N ALA A 430 9.02 -35.42 21.35
CA ALA A 430 8.41 -34.77 20.17
C ALA A 430 7.88 -33.38 20.50
N PHE A 431 7.27 -33.19 21.66
CA PHE A 431 6.81 -31.89 22.13
C PHE A 431 7.96 -30.94 22.41
N LEU A 432 8.99 -31.43 23.11
CA LEU A 432 10.20 -30.61 23.35
C LEU A 432 10.83 -30.17 22.03
N LEU A 433 10.88 -31.05 21.03
CA LEU A 433 11.40 -30.70 19.70
C LEU A 433 10.58 -29.60 19.02
N VAL A 434 9.23 -29.62 19.13
CA VAL A 434 8.37 -28.52 18.63
C VAL A 434 8.72 -27.20 19.32
N LEU A 435 8.81 -27.20 20.67
CA LEU A 435 9.12 -25.99 21.43
C LEU A 435 10.52 -25.47 21.14
N VAL A 436 11.50 -26.36 21.05
CA VAL A 436 12.90 -25.99 20.76
C VAL A 436 13.03 -25.43 19.37
N THR A 437 12.39 -26.02 18.33
CA THR A 437 12.49 -25.51 16.97
C THR A 437 11.82 -24.14 16.82
N ILE A 438 10.66 -23.92 17.48
CA ILE A 438 10.01 -22.60 17.50
C ILE A 438 10.90 -21.59 18.24
N ALA A 439 11.41 -21.95 19.42
CA ALA A 439 12.28 -21.05 20.19
C ALA A 439 13.58 -20.71 19.44
N LEU A 440 14.16 -21.67 18.71
CA LEU A 440 15.34 -21.44 17.87
C LEU A 440 15.04 -20.45 16.73
N ASN A 441 13.91 -20.56 16.06
CA ASN A 441 13.51 -19.63 15.02
C ASN A 441 13.32 -18.21 15.56
N ILE A 442 12.71 -18.07 16.75
CA ILE A 442 12.63 -16.78 17.44
C ILE A 442 14.05 -16.26 17.78
N VAL A 443 14.92 -17.09 18.31
CA VAL A 443 16.29 -16.68 18.66
C VAL A 443 17.07 -16.25 17.39
N ILE A 444 17.02 -17.03 16.33
CA ILE A 444 17.75 -16.73 15.08
C ILE A 444 17.30 -15.38 14.50
N GLY A 445 15.99 -15.13 14.43
CA GLY A 445 15.46 -13.90 13.86
C GLY A 445 15.62 -12.66 14.76
N TYR A 446 15.56 -12.85 16.08
CA TYR A 446 15.34 -11.72 16.99
C TYR A 446 16.55 -11.36 17.87
N VAL A 447 17.60 -12.19 17.89
CA VAL A 447 18.81 -11.88 18.66
C VAL A 447 19.79 -11.03 17.84
N ARG A 448 20.23 -9.94 18.43
CA ARG A 448 21.35 -9.16 17.89
C ARG A 448 22.66 -9.92 18.07
N ILE A 449 23.40 -10.14 17.00
CA ILE A 449 24.74 -10.71 17.03
C ILE A 449 25.74 -9.55 17.06
N PRO A 450 26.51 -9.34 18.14
CA PRO A 450 27.53 -8.29 18.19
C PRO A 450 28.58 -8.48 17.09
N ALA A 451 29.17 -7.37 16.64
CA ALA A 451 30.34 -7.43 15.77
C ALA A 451 31.49 -8.14 16.50
N GLY A 452 32.11 -9.09 15.85
CA GLY A 452 33.31 -9.75 16.43
C GLY A 452 34.47 -8.76 16.59
N GLU A 453 35.38 -9.02 17.53
CA GLU A 453 36.58 -8.19 17.78
C GLU A 453 37.47 -7.98 16.55
N ASN A 454 37.29 -8.77 15.49
CA ASN A 454 38.05 -8.71 14.24
C ASN A 454 37.41 -7.83 13.14
N GLY A 455 36.52 -6.89 13.47
CA GLY A 455 35.98 -5.90 12.52
C GLY A 455 34.91 -6.44 11.54
N GLY A 456 34.38 -7.64 11.76
CA GLY A 456 33.23 -8.14 11.04
C GLY A 456 31.98 -7.34 11.42
N SER A 457 31.20 -6.91 10.42
CA SER A 457 29.93 -6.22 10.65
C SER A 457 29.00 -7.10 11.50
N GLY A 458 28.66 -6.65 12.71
CA GLY A 458 27.66 -7.31 13.54
C GLY A 458 26.31 -7.29 12.82
N GLN A 459 25.61 -8.45 12.82
CA GLN A 459 24.23 -8.48 12.31
C GLN A 459 23.29 -7.97 13.39
N ASN A 460 22.54 -6.92 13.06
CA ASN A 460 21.44 -6.49 13.89
C ASN A 460 20.28 -7.50 13.75
N GLY A 461 19.71 -7.95 14.88
CA GLY A 461 18.51 -8.78 14.85
C GLY A 461 17.30 -8.01 14.30
N PHE A 462 16.28 -8.73 13.81
CA PHE A 462 15.04 -8.15 13.25
C PHE A 462 14.40 -7.02 14.10
N PRO A 463 14.42 -7.06 15.46
CA PRO A 463 13.91 -5.94 16.25
C PRO A 463 14.59 -4.58 16.03
N SER A 464 15.79 -4.53 15.46
CA SER A 464 16.46 -3.26 15.17
C SER A 464 15.74 -2.40 14.15
N GLU A 465 14.86 -2.99 13.34
CA GLU A 465 14.05 -2.31 12.34
C GLU A 465 12.78 -1.66 12.92
N PHE A 466 12.55 -1.85 14.21
CA PHE A 466 11.39 -1.31 14.91
C PHE A 466 11.76 -0.02 15.66
N ALA A 467 10.78 0.86 15.83
CA ALA A 467 10.93 2.08 16.58
C ALA A 467 11.38 1.76 18.01
N ASP A 468 12.26 2.59 18.58
CA ASP A 468 12.57 2.50 20.00
C ASP A 468 11.33 2.82 20.85
N GLU A 469 11.34 2.38 22.11
CA GLU A 469 10.15 2.46 22.96
C GLU A 469 9.78 3.92 23.24
N GLN A 470 10.76 4.78 23.48
CA GLN A 470 10.54 6.18 23.77
C GLN A 470 9.99 6.92 22.56
N THR A 471 10.59 6.75 21.37
CA THR A 471 10.10 7.35 20.13
C THR A 471 8.67 6.90 19.83
N ALA A 472 8.35 5.61 20.04
CA ALA A 472 7.01 5.10 19.80
C ALA A 472 5.96 5.64 20.79
N GLU A 473 6.34 5.93 22.05
CA GLU A 473 5.49 6.62 23.03
C GLU A 473 5.33 8.10 22.70
N GLU A 474 6.43 8.77 22.41
CA GLU A 474 6.45 10.18 22.03
C GLU A 474 5.61 10.45 20.80
N TYR A 475 5.60 9.53 19.84
CA TYR A 475 4.78 9.64 18.66
C TYR A 475 3.27 9.79 18.96
N MET A 476 2.75 9.04 19.92
CA MET A 476 1.33 9.14 20.31
C MET A 476 1.03 10.37 21.15
N THR A 477 2.04 10.86 21.88
CA THR A 477 1.93 12.07 22.72
C THR A 477 2.44 13.34 22.03
N ALA A 478 3.32 13.16 21.03
CA ALA A 478 3.98 14.22 20.26
C ALA A 478 3.31 14.46 18.89
N ALA A 479 2.02 14.19 18.78
CA ALA A 479 1.21 14.72 17.66
C ALA A 479 1.35 16.25 17.50
N GLY A 480 2.15 16.88 18.35
CA GLY A 480 2.39 18.28 18.41
C GLY A 480 3.86 18.73 18.35
N ARG A 481 4.78 17.86 17.94
CA ARG A 481 6.20 18.24 17.78
C ARG A 481 6.72 17.97 16.38
N ASN A 482 5.93 18.31 15.38
CA ASN A 482 6.30 18.20 13.99
C ASN A 482 5.92 19.48 13.23
N GLU A 483 6.23 19.53 11.96
CA GLU A 483 5.86 20.62 11.06
C GLU A 483 4.37 20.95 11.10
N SER A 484 3.51 19.95 11.20
CA SER A 484 2.06 20.11 11.27
C SER A 484 1.62 20.91 12.52
N ALA A 485 2.28 20.66 13.65
CA ALA A 485 2.00 21.41 14.87
C ALA A 485 2.48 22.85 14.78
N ALA A 486 3.67 23.08 14.22
CA ALA A 486 4.19 24.43 13.99
C ALA A 486 3.25 25.25 13.09
N VAL A 487 2.77 24.63 11.99
CA VAL A 487 1.80 25.27 11.10
C VAL A 487 0.47 25.56 11.81
N THR A 488 -0.04 24.60 12.60
CA THR A 488 -1.30 24.79 13.33
C THR A 488 -1.18 25.93 14.32
N GLN A 489 -0.10 25.99 15.08
CA GLN A 489 0.16 27.05 16.03
C GLN A 489 0.24 28.41 15.34
N TYR A 490 1.02 28.52 14.25
CA TYR A 490 1.13 29.73 13.47
C TYR A 490 -0.21 30.18 12.88
N ALA A 491 -0.99 29.22 12.34
CA ALA A 491 -2.30 29.47 11.77
C ALA A 491 -3.32 29.98 12.81
N GLU A 492 -3.29 29.45 14.03
CA GLU A 492 -4.12 29.94 15.15
C GLU A 492 -3.72 31.34 15.58
N GLU A 493 -2.42 31.65 15.72
CA GLU A 493 -1.89 32.95 16.10
C GLU A 493 -2.19 34.05 15.06
N THR A 494 -2.29 33.67 13.77
CA THR A 494 -2.52 34.62 12.67
C THR A 494 -3.97 34.65 12.17
N GLU A 495 -4.91 33.98 12.87
CA GLU A 495 -6.32 33.89 12.47
C GLU A 495 -6.48 33.40 11.01
N ALA A 496 -5.80 32.31 10.67
CA ALA A 496 -5.83 31.73 9.32
C ALA A 496 -7.24 31.35 8.87
N PRO A 497 -7.52 31.28 7.55
CA PRO A 497 -8.81 30.84 7.04
C PRO A 497 -9.16 29.43 7.53
N ALA A 498 -10.45 29.12 7.57
CA ALA A 498 -10.97 27.83 8.05
C ALA A 498 -10.40 26.61 7.31
N PHE A 499 -9.97 26.82 6.06
CA PHE A 499 -9.30 25.81 5.26
C PHE A 499 -7.98 26.34 4.71
N TYR A 500 -6.93 25.57 4.90
CA TYR A 500 -5.61 25.76 4.27
C TYR A 500 -4.92 24.40 4.14
N ARG A 501 -3.97 24.32 3.22
CA ARG A 501 -2.99 23.22 3.14
C ARG A 501 -1.59 23.75 3.46
N TYR A 502 -0.74 22.82 3.89
CA TYR A 502 0.69 23.08 4.02
C TYR A 502 1.51 22.02 3.27
N THR A 503 2.70 22.41 2.87
CA THR A 503 3.67 21.58 2.15
C THR A 503 5.07 21.75 2.73
N GLY A 504 6.00 20.96 2.25
CA GLY A 504 7.42 20.94 2.58
C GLY A 504 8.04 19.65 2.07
N ARG A 505 9.35 19.57 1.99
CA ARG A 505 10.02 18.39 1.43
C ARG A 505 10.10 17.22 2.44
N ASP A 506 10.36 17.50 3.71
CA ASP A 506 10.51 16.50 4.77
C ASP A 506 9.25 16.37 5.64
N LEU A 507 8.09 16.24 4.99
CA LEU A 507 6.83 16.10 5.71
C LEU A 507 6.71 14.75 6.40
N THR A 508 6.20 14.79 7.62
CA THR A 508 5.87 13.57 8.36
C THR A 508 4.73 12.81 7.69
N TYR A 509 4.98 11.57 7.26
CA TYR A 509 4.01 10.73 6.56
C TYR A 509 2.66 10.66 7.27
N ASN A 510 1.58 11.01 6.54
CA ASN A 510 0.19 10.93 7.01
C ASN A 510 -0.09 11.69 8.33
N ALA A 511 0.69 12.74 8.65
CA ALA A 511 0.52 13.54 9.87
C ALA A 511 -0.86 14.18 9.96
N GLY A 512 -1.44 14.61 8.83
CA GLY A 512 -2.76 15.23 8.78
C GLY A 512 -3.89 14.42 9.42
N THR A 513 -3.80 13.09 9.42
CA THR A 513 -4.78 12.23 10.11
C THR A 513 -4.70 12.34 11.64
N GLN A 514 -3.55 12.73 12.16
CA GLN A 514 -3.28 12.84 13.60
C GLN A 514 -3.58 14.25 14.13
N THR A 515 -3.02 15.24 13.43
CA THR A 515 -3.11 16.66 13.78
C THR A 515 -4.39 17.33 13.26
N GLN A 516 -5.11 16.62 12.37
CA GLN A 516 -6.36 17.10 11.78
C GLN A 516 -6.17 18.35 10.89
N THR A 517 -4.99 18.42 10.28
CA THR A 517 -4.61 19.42 9.30
C THR A 517 -4.61 18.83 7.90
N SER A 518 -4.60 19.67 6.89
CA SER A 518 -4.45 19.23 5.48
C SER A 518 -3.03 19.50 5.01
N SER A 519 -2.31 18.43 4.65
CA SER A 519 -1.00 18.53 4.02
C SER A 519 -1.05 17.99 2.58
N THR A 520 -0.03 18.29 1.81
CA THR A 520 0.12 17.74 0.45
C THR A 520 0.59 16.29 0.46
N GLN A 521 1.03 15.78 1.61
CA GLN A 521 1.58 14.44 1.74
C GLN A 521 0.50 13.36 1.88
N PHE A 522 0.67 12.26 1.15
CA PHE A 522 -0.20 11.09 1.18
C PHE A 522 0.62 9.82 1.01
N CYS A 523 0.38 8.82 1.84
CA CYS A 523 1.02 7.51 1.74
C CYS A 523 0.08 6.40 2.22
N TRP A 524 -0.86 5.99 1.37
CA TRP A 524 -1.82 4.93 1.65
C TRP A 524 -1.93 3.98 0.45
N SER A 525 -2.31 2.72 0.70
CA SER A 525 -2.36 1.68 -0.34
C SER A 525 -3.47 1.87 -1.39
N LEU A 526 -4.52 2.60 -1.07
CA LEU A 526 -5.58 2.97 -2.02
C LEU A 526 -5.62 4.49 -2.14
N ALA A 527 -5.34 4.99 -3.33
CA ALA A 527 -5.32 6.41 -3.64
C ALA A 527 -6.60 6.85 -4.37
N ASN A 528 -6.88 8.15 -4.29
CA ASN A 528 -7.90 8.77 -5.11
C ASN A 528 -7.36 8.88 -6.56
N GLY A 529 -8.00 8.19 -7.50
CA GLY A 529 -7.60 8.18 -8.91
C GLY A 529 -7.56 9.56 -9.55
N SER A 530 -8.49 10.45 -9.17
CA SER A 530 -8.50 11.83 -9.71
C SER A 530 -7.25 12.64 -9.34
N VAL A 531 -6.63 12.39 -8.18
CA VAL A 531 -5.36 13.04 -7.81
C VAL A 531 -4.21 12.52 -8.67
N ALA A 532 -4.16 11.20 -8.89
CA ALA A 532 -3.14 10.60 -9.75
C ALA A 532 -3.29 11.04 -11.22
N ASP A 533 -4.52 11.15 -11.72
CA ASP A 533 -4.82 11.67 -13.07
C ASP A 533 -4.40 13.14 -13.21
N PHE A 534 -4.62 13.95 -12.16
CA PHE A 534 -4.18 15.34 -12.13
C PHE A 534 -2.65 15.43 -12.21
N PHE A 535 -1.93 14.64 -11.41
CA PHE A 535 -0.47 14.62 -11.44
C PHE A 535 0.07 14.17 -12.80
N LYS A 536 -0.52 13.10 -13.36
CA LYS A 536 -0.17 12.61 -14.69
C LYS A 536 -0.41 13.65 -15.78
N ALA A 537 -1.57 14.31 -15.74
CA ALA A 537 -1.93 15.33 -16.75
C ALA A 537 -0.97 16.54 -16.75
N LEU A 538 -0.36 16.84 -15.62
CA LEU A 538 0.56 17.96 -15.43
C LEU A 538 2.03 17.54 -15.41
N GLY A 539 2.32 16.27 -15.58
CA GLY A 539 3.69 15.73 -15.54
C GLY A 539 4.42 16.04 -14.24
N VAL A 540 3.73 15.92 -13.08
CA VAL A 540 4.34 16.18 -11.77
C VAL A 540 5.39 15.14 -11.47
N ASN A 541 6.56 15.58 -11.00
CA ASN A 541 7.68 14.69 -10.64
C ASN A 541 7.43 14.03 -9.28
N GLU A 542 6.56 13.00 -9.27
CA GLU A 542 6.31 12.17 -8.10
C GLU A 542 6.71 10.73 -8.35
N GLU A 543 7.25 10.08 -7.32
CA GLU A 543 7.81 8.73 -7.45
C GLU A 543 6.76 7.65 -7.67
N GLN A 544 5.54 7.85 -7.17
CA GLN A 544 4.50 6.82 -7.13
C GLN A 544 3.12 7.43 -7.31
N ASN A 545 2.26 6.72 -8.03
CA ASN A 545 0.88 7.15 -8.29
C ASN A 545 -0.08 6.97 -7.09
N PHE A 546 0.37 6.42 -5.97
CA PHE A 546 -0.42 6.18 -4.75
C PHE A 546 0.24 6.74 -3.48
N SER A 547 1.42 7.35 -3.61
CA SER A 547 2.12 8.03 -2.53
C SER A 547 2.78 9.28 -3.13
N TYR A 548 2.49 10.44 -2.55
CA TYR A 548 2.97 11.73 -3.04
C TYR A 548 3.29 12.65 -1.87
N THR A 549 4.16 13.63 -2.12
CA THR A 549 4.62 14.57 -1.09
C THR A 549 4.28 16.01 -1.40
N GLY A 550 4.03 16.36 -2.67
CA GLY A 550 3.73 17.73 -3.04
C GLY A 550 3.38 17.90 -4.51
N LEU A 551 3.57 19.10 -5.04
CA LEU A 551 3.29 19.49 -6.41
C LEU A 551 4.58 19.93 -7.14
N ASP A 552 5.70 19.32 -6.79
CA ASP A 552 7.02 19.61 -7.35
C ASP A 552 7.47 21.08 -7.16
N ASP A 553 7.04 21.69 -6.05
CA ASP A 553 7.32 23.10 -5.71
C ASP A 553 6.90 24.10 -6.81
N ARG A 554 5.84 23.79 -7.59
CA ARG A 554 5.31 24.64 -8.68
C ARG A 554 4.38 25.71 -8.14
N THR A 555 4.74 26.96 -8.26
CA THR A 555 3.96 28.11 -7.74
C THR A 555 2.49 28.07 -8.16
N ALA A 556 2.21 27.80 -9.44
CA ALA A 556 0.85 27.75 -9.97
C ALA A 556 0.01 26.64 -9.32
N LEU A 557 0.59 25.45 -9.19
CA LEU A 557 -0.12 24.29 -8.65
C LEU A 557 -0.32 24.40 -7.13
N GLU A 558 0.66 24.93 -6.40
CA GLU A 558 0.54 25.21 -4.97
C GLU A 558 -0.56 26.23 -4.68
N ALA A 559 -0.67 27.26 -5.52
CA ALA A 559 -1.75 28.25 -5.43
C ALA A 559 -3.13 27.60 -5.66
N LEU A 560 -3.30 26.85 -6.75
CA LEU A 560 -4.55 26.14 -7.10
C LEU A 560 -4.98 25.15 -6.02
N ALA A 561 -4.03 24.42 -5.43
CA ALA A 561 -4.31 23.46 -4.38
C ALA A 561 -4.62 24.11 -3.01
N GLY A 562 -4.58 25.44 -2.88
CA GLY A 562 -4.80 26.15 -1.63
C GLY A 562 -3.70 25.91 -0.59
N VAL A 563 -2.46 25.68 -1.05
CA VAL A 563 -1.30 25.53 -0.17
C VAL A 563 -0.92 26.91 0.37
N LYS A 564 -1.24 27.11 1.64
CA LYS A 564 -1.05 28.38 2.32
C LYS A 564 0.32 28.50 2.97
N TYR A 565 0.89 27.39 3.44
CA TYR A 565 2.14 27.39 4.18
C TYR A 565 3.14 26.38 3.60
N TYR A 566 4.41 26.79 3.57
CA TYR A 566 5.56 25.94 3.29
C TYR A 566 6.42 25.87 4.54
N THR A 567 6.88 24.68 4.92
CA THR A 567 7.64 24.46 6.15
C THR A 567 9.02 23.87 5.87
N ILE A 568 10.01 24.39 6.59
CA ILE A 568 11.39 23.89 6.55
C ILE A 568 11.88 23.69 7.97
N ALA A 569 12.58 22.59 8.27
CA ALA A 569 13.26 22.41 9.53
C ALA A 569 14.32 23.53 9.72
N TYR A 570 14.41 24.10 10.90
CA TYR A 570 15.22 25.33 11.18
C TYR A 570 16.70 25.21 10.79
N ASP A 571 17.28 24.04 10.94
CA ASP A 571 18.69 23.73 10.65
C ASP A 571 18.93 23.28 9.20
N ASN A 572 17.89 23.26 8.36
CA ASN A 572 17.97 22.77 6.97
C ASN A 572 17.97 23.92 5.96
N ASP A 573 19.07 24.70 5.91
CA ASP A 573 19.22 25.79 4.94
C ASP A 573 19.20 25.31 3.47
N TYR A 574 19.50 24.04 3.22
CA TYR A 574 19.45 23.46 1.88
C TYR A 574 18.04 23.49 1.30
N GLU A 575 17.01 23.30 2.10
CA GLU A 575 15.63 23.28 1.61
C GLU A 575 15.09 24.65 1.22
N LYS A 576 15.68 25.75 1.68
CA LYS A 576 15.25 27.12 1.33
C LYS A 576 15.28 27.40 -0.17
N GLN A 577 16.12 26.70 -0.92
CA GLN A 577 16.21 26.83 -2.38
C GLN A 577 14.98 26.31 -3.13
N PHE A 578 14.12 25.53 -2.48
CA PHE A 578 12.93 24.94 -3.08
C PHE A 578 11.65 25.71 -2.79
N VAL A 579 11.70 26.74 -1.94
CA VAL A 579 10.54 27.58 -1.63
C VAL A 579 10.04 28.25 -2.89
N PRO A 580 8.75 28.01 -3.29
CA PRO A 580 8.21 28.57 -4.54
C PRO A 580 8.07 30.09 -4.50
N TYR A 581 7.86 30.71 -5.66
CA TYR A 581 7.56 32.13 -5.76
C TYR A 581 6.30 32.52 -4.97
N GLY A 582 6.31 33.69 -4.37
CA GLY A 582 5.15 34.22 -3.65
C GLY A 582 4.99 33.71 -2.22
N PHE A 583 5.90 32.85 -1.74
CA PHE A 583 5.96 32.43 -0.35
C PHE A 583 6.85 33.38 0.45
N ALA A 584 6.22 34.23 1.29
CA ALA A 584 6.91 35.19 2.14
C ALA A 584 7.39 34.53 3.43
N ASP A 585 8.64 34.82 3.84
CA ASP A 585 9.18 34.34 5.12
C ASP A 585 8.44 34.97 6.30
N CYS A 586 7.86 34.16 7.15
CA CYS A 586 7.13 34.56 8.34
C CYS A 586 7.92 34.31 9.64
N GLY A 587 9.16 33.88 9.53
CA GLY A 587 10.02 33.56 10.65
C GLY A 587 9.90 32.13 11.14
N THR A 588 10.33 31.89 12.37
CA THR A 588 10.44 30.57 12.96
C THR A 588 9.39 30.32 14.02
N VAL A 589 8.88 29.11 14.07
CA VAL A 589 7.93 28.63 15.08
C VAL A 589 8.50 27.38 15.77
N GLU A 590 8.52 27.40 17.10
CA GLU A 590 8.84 26.22 17.90
C GLU A 590 7.58 25.33 17.99
N ALA A 591 7.68 24.07 17.58
CA ALA A 591 6.56 23.13 17.64
C ALA A 591 6.33 22.65 19.08
N TRP A 592 5.46 23.33 19.82
CA TRP A 592 5.09 22.97 21.19
C TRP A 592 3.74 22.25 21.25
N ASN A 593 3.70 21.14 21.98
CA ASN A 593 2.47 20.71 22.62
C ASN A 593 2.43 21.29 24.04
N SER A 594 1.29 21.82 24.42
CA SER A 594 1.00 22.54 25.66
C SER A 594 1.99 22.27 26.82
N ALA A 595 2.42 23.33 27.50
CA ALA A 595 3.43 23.34 28.56
C ALA A 595 3.29 22.28 29.68
N GLU A 596 2.12 21.65 29.84
CA GLU A 596 1.87 20.58 30.81
C GLU A 596 2.62 19.28 30.51
N SER A 597 2.84 18.94 29.25
CA SER A 597 3.51 17.67 28.88
C SER A 597 5.03 17.66 29.08
N LEU A 598 5.65 18.83 29.21
CA LEU A 598 7.09 18.98 29.44
C LEU A 598 7.48 18.96 30.92
N GLN A 599 6.60 19.39 31.82
CA GLN A 599 6.84 19.30 33.27
C GLN A 599 6.75 17.86 33.78
N GLU A 600 5.91 17.00 33.21
CA GLU A 600 5.85 15.57 33.56
C GLU A 600 7.08 14.78 33.13
N LYS A 601 7.78 15.17 32.04
CA LYS A 601 8.93 14.46 31.49
C LYS A 601 10.28 14.87 32.05
N SER A 602 10.39 16.06 32.66
CA SER A 602 11.63 16.49 33.36
C SER A 602 11.94 15.67 34.61
N GLY A 603 11.02 14.79 35.02
CA GLY A 603 11.20 13.85 36.12
C GLY A 603 11.77 12.48 35.76
N ALA A 604 12.02 12.19 34.49
CA ALA A 604 12.65 10.93 34.05
C ALA A 604 14.17 11.08 34.11
N VAL A 605 14.74 10.65 35.20
CA VAL A 605 16.15 10.61 35.53
C VAL A 605 16.92 9.76 34.51
N TYR A 606 17.65 10.40 33.60
CA TYR A 606 18.91 9.85 33.08
C TYR A 606 20.03 10.72 33.60
N GLY A 607 20.99 10.06 34.24
CA GLY A 607 22.05 10.72 34.98
C GLY A 607 23.15 11.35 34.11
N ASP A 608 22.79 12.32 33.30
CA ASP A 608 23.69 13.31 32.73
C ASP A 608 22.97 14.67 32.72
N ASP A 609 23.47 15.59 33.49
CA ASP A 609 22.88 16.92 33.77
C ASP A 609 22.95 17.91 32.56
N SER A 610 23.21 17.43 31.34
CA SER A 610 23.45 18.28 30.18
C SER A 610 22.40 18.15 29.06
N TRP A 611 21.31 17.40 29.22
CA TRP A 611 20.31 17.20 28.16
C TRP A 611 19.13 18.16 28.31
N GLU A 612 19.20 19.28 27.60
CA GLU A 612 18.01 20.10 27.36
C GLU A 612 17.18 19.46 26.22
N PRO A 613 15.86 19.30 26.38
CA PRO A 613 15.03 18.80 25.30
C PRO A 613 15.05 19.78 24.12
N VAL A 614 15.59 19.35 22.99
CA VAL A 614 15.58 20.14 21.75
C VAL A 614 14.11 20.20 21.27
N VAL A 615 13.56 21.40 21.28
CA VAL A 615 12.26 21.65 20.67
C VAL A 615 12.47 21.84 19.17
N PRO A 616 11.84 21.02 18.33
CA PRO A 616 11.97 21.20 16.89
C PRO A 616 11.37 22.55 16.48
N THR A 617 12.17 23.33 15.77
CA THR A 617 11.83 24.65 15.25
C THR A 617 11.69 24.59 13.75
N TYR A 618 10.70 25.25 13.19
CA TYR A 618 10.42 25.28 11.76
C TYR A 618 10.38 26.71 11.25
N HIS A 619 10.94 26.98 10.09
CA HIS A 619 10.65 28.17 9.31
C HIS A 619 9.29 27.99 8.63
N ILE A 620 8.46 29.01 8.70
CA ILE A 620 7.15 29.07 8.05
C ILE A 620 7.21 30.12 6.95
N TYR A 621 6.83 29.72 5.75
CA TYR A 621 6.62 30.62 4.62
C TYR A 621 5.16 30.64 4.24
N GLN A 622 4.59 31.82 4.02
CA GLN A 622 3.18 31.98 3.69
C GLN A 622 2.99 32.35 2.22
N ASN A 623 2.22 31.53 1.52
CA ASN A 623 1.84 31.78 0.12
C ASN A 623 0.84 32.94 0.03
N THR A 624 1.20 33.97 -0.72
CA THR A 624 0.36 35.14 -0.97
C THR A 624 -0.68 34.91 -2.06
N PHE A 625 -0.52 33.86 -2.86
CA PHE A 625 -1.39 33.48 -3.99
C PHE A 625 -2.32 32.30 -3.67
N ALA A 626 -2.26 31.72 -2.47
CA ALA A 626 -3.05 30.55 -2.13
C ALA A 626 -4.55 30.81 -2.31
N LEU A 627 -5.19 30.03 -3.17
CA LEU A 627 -6.64 30.11 -3.38
C LEU A 627 -7.39 29.40 -2.25
N PRO A 628 -8.61 29.85 -1.90
CA PRO A 628 -9.46 29.12 -0.98
C PRO A 628 -9.95 27.81 -1.60
N ILE A 629 -10.63 26.96 -0.81
CA ILE A 629 -11.13 25.68 -1.30
C ILE A 629 -12.16 25.80 -2.44
N GLY A 630 -12.81 26.94 -2.56
CA GLY A 630 -13.76 27.24 -3.61
C GLY A 630 -13.47 28.60 -4.23
N TYR A 631 -13.49 28.66 -5.56
CA TYR A 631 -13.31 29.87 -6.34
C TYR A 631 -14.01 29.73 -7.71
N THR A 632 -14.21 30.83 -8.41
CA THR A 632 -14.97 30.84 -9.65
C THR A 632 -14.10 31.27 -10.81
N TYR A 633 -14.41 30.75 -11.99
CA TYR A 633 -13.79 31.12 -13.25
C TYR A 633 -14.71 31.97 -14.13
N THR A 634 -14.11 32.88 -14.91
CA THR A 634 -14.77 33.59 -16.02
C THR A 634 -14.45 32.95 -17.36
N GLY A 635 -13.48 32.03 -17.40
CA GLY A 635 -13.02 31.36 -18.58
C GLY A 635 -13.22 29.85 -18.54
N PHE A 636 -13.17 29.19 -19.69
CA PHE A 636 -13.19 27.73 -19.80
C PHE A 636 -12.26 27.25 -20.91
N VAL A 637 -11.89 25.99 -20.85
CA VAL A 637 -11.19 25.26 -21.90
C VAL A 637 -11.86 23.92 -22.11
N GLN A 638 -11.93 23.44 -23.33
CA GLN A 638 -12.41 22.13 -23.67
C GLN A 638 -11.37 21.07 -23.31
N ARG A 639 -11.78 19.91 -22.82
CA ARG A 639 -10.88 18.81 -22.44
C ARG A 639 -9.94 18.42 -23.56
N SER A 640 -10.44 18.33 -24.80
CA SER A 640 -9.62 17.99 -25.97
C SER A 640 -8.54 19.04 -26.28
N ALA A 641 -8.85 20.31 -26.08
CA ALA A 641 -7.89 21.40 -26.24
C ALA A 641 -6.86 21.39 -25.10
N PHE A 642 -7.30 21.18 -23.87
CA PHE A 642 -6.42 21.05 -22.70
C PHE A 642 -5.44 19.88 -22.84
N ASP A 643 -5.90 18.72 -23.29
CA ASP A 643 -5.05 17.54 -23.49
C ASP A 643 -4.03 17.71 -24.63
N ALA A 644 -4.29 18.61 -25.58
CA ALA A 644 -3.35 18.97 -26.66
C ALA A 644 -2.27 19.98 -26.23
N MET A 645 -2.43 20.64 -25.08
CA MET A 645 -1.48 21.63 -24.58
C MET A 645 -0.23 20.97 -24.02
N ASP A 646 0.88 21.72 -24.01
CA ASP A 646 2.08 21.33 -23.30
C ASP A 646 1.89 21.33 -21.78
N LEU A 647 2.74 20.60 -21.06
CA LEU A 647 2.57 20.39 -19.60
C LEU A 647 2.56 21.70 -18.79
N THR A 648 3.36 22.66 -19.18
CA THR A 648 3.44 23.99 -18.56
C THR A 648 2.29 24.91 -18.96
N GLU A 649 1.78 24.79 -20.18
CA GLU A 649 0.56 25.49 -20.64
C GLU A 649 -0.68 25.05 -19.84
N ARG A 650 -0.78 23.76 -19.52
CA ARG A 650 -1.89 23.22 -18.75
C ARG A 650 -2.00 23.87 -17.37
N GLN A 651 -0.89 24.06 -16.65
CA GLN A 651 -0.93 24.68 -15.31
C GLN A 651 -1.34 26.16 -15.36
N GLU A 652 -0.89 26.90 -16.39
CA GLU A 652 -1.33 28.28 -16.61
C GLU A 652 -2.82 28.34 -16.93
N THR A 653 -3.29 27.47 -17.82
CA THR A 653 -4.71 27.40 -18.21
C THR A 653 -5.62 27.14 -17.01
N LEU A 654 -5.20 26.28 -16.08
CA LEU A 654 -5.95 25.98 -14.84
C LEU A 654 -6.06 27.18 -13.89
N LEU A 655 -5.15 28.14 -13.97
CA LEU A 655 -5.27 29.40 -13.22
C LEU A 655 -6.31 30.36 -13.84
N GLN A 656 -6.67 30.19 -15.10
CA GLN A 656 -7.49 31.14 -15.87
C GLN A 656 -8.88 30.59 -16.18
N GLY A 657 -9.07 29.26 -16.26
CA GLY A 657 -10.33 28.70 -16.70
C GLY A 657 -10.60 27.26 -16.20
N VAL A 658 -11.87 26.89 -16.19
CA VAL A 658 -12.31 25.54 -15.87
C VAL A 658 -12.17 24.63 -17.09
N VAL A 659 -11.72 23.39 -16.89
CA VAL A 659 -11.70 22.36 -17.93
C VAL A 659 -13.08 21.70 -18.00
N LEU A 660 -13.73 21.78 -19.15
CA LEU A 660 -15.03 21.15 -19.41
C LEU A 660 -14.83 19.78 -20.06
N GLU A 661 -15.43 18.75 -19.48
CA GLU A 661 -15.43 17.40 -20.03
C GLU A 661 -16.36 17.29 -21.26
N SER A 662 -16.10 16.29 -22.13
CA SER A 662 -16.85 16.10 -23.37
C SER A 662 -18.35 15.92 -23.15
N GLU A 663 -18.77 15.31 -22.04
CA GLU A 663 -20.19 15.17 -21.67
C GLU A 663 -20.86 16.52 -21.36
N ASP A 664 -20.14 17.45 -20.77
CA ASP A 664 -20.63 18.80 -20.48
C ASP A 664 -20.72 19.61 -21.74
N GLU A 665 -19.79 19.41 -22.69
CA GLU A 665 -19.88 20.01 -24.03
C GLU A 665 -21.11 19.50 -24.80
N GLU A 666 -21.38 18.19 -24.75
CA GLU A 666 -22.58 17.63 -25.38
C GLU A 666 -23.87 18.19 -24.77
N ARG A 667 -23.93 18.29 -23.43
CA ARG A 667 -25.06 18.93 -22.73
C ARG A 667 -25.22 20.40 -23.08
N MET A 668 -24.12 21.12 -23.23
CA MET A 668 -24.11 22.53 -23.69
C MET A 668 -24.59 22.66 -25.12
N ASN A 669 -24.23 21.74 -26.00
CA ASN A 669 -24.63 21.74 -27.40
C ASN A 669 -26.08 21.26 -27.60
N ALA A 670 -26.52 20.21 -26.90
CA ALA A 670 -27.90 19.71 -26.92
C ALA A 670 -28.93 20.78 -26.47
N GLY A 671 -28.59 21.55 -25.45
CA GLY A 671 -29.44 22.66 -25.03
C GLY A 671 -29.57 23.79 -26.08
N LYS A 672 -28.73 23.84 -27.13
CA LYS A 672 -28.89 24.80 -28.26
C LYS A 672 -29.99 24.40 -29.23
N GLU A 673 -30.22 23.12 -29.42
CA GLU A 673 -31.24 22.59 -30.33
C GLU A 673 -32.65 22.61 -29.71
N ASP A 674 -32.81 22.40 -28.41
CA ASP A 674 -34.11 22.34 -27.69
C ASP A 674 -34.75 23.72 -27.42
N ARG A 675 -34.05 24.84 -27.67
CA ARG A 675 -34.59 26.19 -27.42
C ARG A 675 -35.72 26.61 -28.33
N GLN A 676 -36.04 25.86 -29.39
CA GLN A 676 -37.15 26.19 -30.26
C GLN A 676 -38.52 25.72 -29.76
N GLU A 677 -38.64 24.86 -28.75
CA GLU A 677 -39.90 24.23 -28.39
C GLU A 677 -40.40 24.34 -26.93
N THR A 678 -39.62 24.77 -25.94
CA THR A 678 -40.14 24.87 -24.56
C THR A 678 -39.54 26.02 -23.75
N GLY A 679 -40.37 27.00 -23.47
CA GLY A 679 -40.01 28.27 -22.81
C GLY A 679 -39.74 28.21 -21.29
N ASN A 680 -39.17 27.14 -20.75
CA ASN A 680 -38.85 27.01 -19.30
C ASN A 680 -37.50 26.34 -19.03
N GLY A 681 -36.51 26.51 -19.88
CA GLY A 681 -35.17 25.98 -19.68
C GLY A 681 -34.17 27.08 -19.27
N GLU A 682 -34.30 27.66 -18.08
CA GLU A 682 -33.23 28.39 -17.40
C GLU A 682 -32.19 27.40 -16.87
N GLY A 683 -31.65 26.56 -17.75
CA GLY A 683 -30.63 25.60 -17.45
C GLY A 683 -29.22 26.11 -17.74
N LEU A 684 -28.26 25.32 -17.52
CA LEU A 684 -26.79 25.44 -17.64
C LEU A 684 -26.32 26.39 -18.79
N GLN A 685 -27.05 26.53 -19.89
CA GLN A 685 -26.72 27.31 -21.07
C GLN A 685 -26.77 28.84 -20.89
N ALA A 686 -27.63 29.34 -19.98
CA ALA A 686 -27.63 30.78 -19.64
C ALA A 686 -26.35 31.15 -18.87
N ARG A 687 -25.78 30.15 -18.19
CA ARG A 687 -24.58 30.30 -17.34
C ARG A 687 -23.27 30.27 -18.13
N VAL A 688 -23.23 29.65 -19.33
CA VAL A 688 -22.01 29.57 -20.17
C VAL A 688 -21.92 30.69 -21.22
N SER A 689 -23.02 31.37 -21.51
CA SER A 689 -23.04 32.40 -22.56
C SER A 689 -22.18 33.64 -22.28
N GLY A 690 -21.66 33.75 -21.05
CA GLY A 690 -20.79 34.84 -20.64
C GLY A 690 -19.33 34.42 -20.36
N LEU A 691 -18.97 33.13 -20.55
CA LEU A 691 -17.61 32.67 -20.38
C LEU A 691 -16.78 32.80 -21.64
N GLU A 692 -15.52 33.17 -21.47
CA GLU A 692 -14.56 33.28 -22.56
C GLU A 692 -13.75 31.97 -22.67
N GLN A 693 -13.43 31.57 -23.92
CA GLN A 693 -12.50 30.47 -24.12
C GLN A 693 -11.09 30.95 -23.80
N VAL A 694 -10.44 30.26 -22.84
CA VAL A 694 -9.11 30.61 -22.38
C VAL A 694 -8.06 29.99 -23.31
N GLN A 695 -6.98 30.75 -23.54
CA GLN A 695 -5.75 30.28 -24.15
C GLN A 695 -4.58 30.72 -23.25
N PRO A 696 -3.53 29.89 -23.08
CA PRO A 696 -2.33 30.28 -22.35
C PRO A 696 -1.67 31.49 -23.04
N GLU A 697 -1.21 32.45 -22.23
CA GLU A 697 -0.62 33.72 -22.70
C GLU A 697 0.86 33.83 -22.26
N PHE A 698 1.25 33.14 -21.21
CA PHE A 698 2.55 33.29 -20.53
C PHE A 698 3.37 31.98 -20.53
N SER A 699 2.82 30.88 -20.97
CA SER A 699 3.59 29.66 -21.11
C SER A 699 4.19 29.65 -22.50
N GLU A 700 5.45 29.45 -22.54
CA GLU A 700 6.25 28.98 -23.64
C GLU A 700 7.24 29.92 -24.25
N GLU A 701 8.29 30.08 -23.50
CA GLU A 701 9.54 30.16 -24.23
C GLU A 701 10.28 28.81 -24.07
N LYS A 702 9.99 27.85 -25.01
CA LYS A 702 10.93 26.73 -25.19
C LYS A 702 12.27 27.33 -25.56
N ARG A 703 13.25 27.13 -24.68
CA ARG A 703 14.58 27.68 -24.92
C ARG A 703 15.35 26.84 -25.92
N THR A 704 15.94 27.49 -26.89
CA THR A 704 16.99 26.87 -27.70
C THR A 704 18.18 26.59 -26.83
N TYR A 705 18.68 25.35 -26.84
CA TYR A 705 19.80 24.93 -26.04
C TYR A 705 20.87 24.20 -26.86
N THR A 706 22.10 24.21 -26.36
CA THR A 706 23.19 23.36 -26.87
C THR A 706 23.40 22.18 -25.93
N VAL A 707 23.72 21.00 -26.50
CA VAL A 707 23.96 19.76 -25.75
C VAL A 707 25.46 19.53 -25.66
N GLU A 708 25.96 19.46 -24.43
CA GLU A 708 27.38 19.07 -24.14
C GLU A 708 27.33 17.70 -23.45
N THR A 709 27.94 16.69 -24.06
CA THR A 709 28.00 15.31 -23.52
C THR A 709 29.34 15.08 -22.81
N GLY A 710 29.27 14.53 -21.58
CA GLY A 710 30.42 14.06 -20.84
C GLY A 710 30.90 12.66 -21.24
N ASP A 711 31.92 12.18 -20.54
CA ASP A 711 32.45 10.82 -20.72
C ASP A 711 31.37 9.74 -20.42
N GLY A 712 31.21 8.76 -21.31
CA GLY A 712 30.33 7.62 -21.07
C GLY A 712 28.89 7.86 -21.50
N VAL A 713 28.56 8.92 -22.19
CA VAL A 713 27.25 9.15 -22.80
C VAL A 713 27.40 9.61 -24.25
N SER A 714 26.54 9.10 -25.13
CA SER A 714 26.38 9.56 -26.50
C SER A 714 24.94 9.99 -26.73
N TYR A 715 24.78 11.09 -27.45
CA TYR A 715 23.48 11.67 -27.80
C TYR A 715 23.20 11.47 -29.28
N VAL A 716 21.99 11.01 -29.61
CA VAL A 716 21.49 10.87 -30.98
C VAL A 716 20.17 11.62 -31.06
N ALA A 717 20.11 12.62 -31.91
CA ALA A 717 18.84 13.25 -32.28
C ALA A 717 18.38 12.57 -33.60
N GLU A 718 17.19 11.96 -33.60
CA GLU A 718 16.61 11.39 -34.81
C GLU A 718 15.89 12.50 -35.61
N ALA A 719 16.35 12.75 -36.83
CA ALA A 719 15.63 13.57 -37.78
C ALA A 719 14.56 12.73 -38.50
N ASP A 720 13.44 13.33 -38.85
CA ASP A 720 12.22 12.70 -39.43
C ASP A 720 12.42 11.96 -40.77
N ASP A 721 13.62 11.93 -41.32
CA ASP A 721 13.96 11.30 -42.63
C ASP A 721 14.78 10.00 -42.50
N GLY A 722 14.87 9.40 -41.32
CA GLY A 722 15.40 8.02 -41.10
C GLY A 722 16.91 7.89 -41.30
N VAL A 723 17.66 8.96 -41.24
CA VAL A 723 19.14 8.96 -41.29
C VAL A 723 19.69 9.33 -39.91
N SER A 724 20.15 8.33 -39.18
CA SER A 724 20.87 8.57 -37.91
C SER A 724 22.25 9.16 -38.20
N ASN A 725 22.46 10.41 -37.78
CA ASN A 725 23.81 11.00 -37.72
C ASN A 725 24.36 10.81 -36.30
N ALA A 726 25.08 9.76 -36.06
CA ALA A 726 25.89 9.62 -34.86
C ALA A 726 27.06 10.61 -34.94
N LEU A 727 27.02 11.65 -34.09
CA LEU A 727 28.14 12.58 -33.95
C LEU A 727 29.01 12.20 -32.76
N GLU A 728 30.18 11.59 -33.02
CA GLU A 728 31.27 11.50 -32.06
C GLU A 728 32.05 12.82 -32.13
N GLY A 729 31.93 13.67 -31.10
CA GLY A 729 32.75 14.85 -30.97
C GLY A 729 32.18 15.89 -29.98
N PRO A 730 32.99 16.79 -29.39
CA PRO A 730 32.54 17.80 -28.45
C PRO A 730 31.84 18.96 -29.18
N ALA A 731 30.58 18.99 -29.27
CA ALA A 731 29.60 20.00 -29.64
C ALA A 731 28.65 19.54 -30.77
N ALA A 732 27.43 19.19 -30.40
CA ALA A 732 26.33 19.07 -31.38
C ALA A 732 25.86 20.48 -31.78
N PRO A 733 25.35 20.69 -33.03
CA PRO A 733 24.83 21.98 -33.45
C PRO A 733 23.55 22.36 -32.70
N ALA A 734 23.32 23.65 -32.55
CA ALA A 734 22.11 24.22 -31.96
C ALA A 734 20.85 23.68 -32.65
N ALA A 735 19.83 23.26 -31.90
CA ALA A 735 18.54 22.91 -32.46
C ALA A 735 17.93 24.15 -33.15
N ASP A 736 17.60 24.02 -34.42
CA ASP A 736 17.06 25.13 -35.24
C ASP A 736 15.55 25.29 -35.02
N ASN A 737 15.17 26.49 -34.60
CA ASN A 737 13.78 26.85 -34.39
C ASN A 737 12.93 26.70 -35.64
N GLY A 738 11.98 25.78 -35.67
CA GLY A 738 10.90 25.77 -36.65
C GLY A 738 10.53 24.42 -37.28
N LYS A 739 11.01 23.30 -36.80
CA LYS A 739 10.56 21.96 -37.23
C LYS A 739 10.24 21.05 -36.07
N GLU A 740 9.18 20.28 -36.29
CA GLU A 740 8.60 19.27 -35.40
C GLU A 740 9.63 18.45 -34.61
N THR A 741 9.28 18.18 -33.37
CA THR A 741 9.99 17.47 -32.31
C THR A 741 10.86 16.31 -32.82
N SER A 742 12.18 16.45 -32.76
CA SER A 742 13.10 15.33 -33.01
C SER A 742 13.20 14.46 -31.76
N ALA A 743 12.94 13.16 -31.87
CA ALA A 743 13.18 12.19 -30.81
C ALA A 743 14.63 12.27 -30.31
N SER A 744 14.82 12.30 -28.98
CA SER A 744 16.14 12.34 -28.35
C SER A 744 16.46 10.98 -27.73
N CYS A 745 17.67 10.48 -27.96
CA CYS A 745 18.16 9.23 -27.40
C CYS A 745 19.54 9.40 -26.77
N PHE A 746 19.68 9.01 -25.50
CA PHE A 746 20.96 8.96 -24.80
C PHE A 746 21.38 7.50 -24.57
N ARG A 747 22.54 7.13 -25.08
CA ARG A 747 23.17 5.83 -24.76
C ARG A 747 24.23 6.06 -23.67
N VAL A 748 23.95 5.58 -22.48
CA VAL A 748 24.77 5.77 -21.28
C VAL A 748 25.53 4.48 -20.99
N THR A 749 26.85 4.51 -21.21
CA THR A 749 27.74 3.37 -21.00
C THR A 749 28.46 3.37 -19.67
N LYS A 750 28.26 4.41 -18.87
CA LYS A 750 28.84 4.55 -17.53
C LYS A 750 27.87 5.27 -16.61
N ALA A 751 27.55 4.65 -15.49
CA ALA A 751 26.74 5.28 -14.44
C ALA A 751 27.41 6.58 -13.93
N GLY A 752 26.60 7.63 -13.72
CA GLY A 752 27.05 8.95 -13.35
C GLY A 752 27.52 9.82 -14.54
N ALA A 753 27.28 9.37 -15.79
CA ALA A 753 27.55 10.17 -16.98
C ALA A 753 26.64 11.39 -17.05
N LYS A 754 27.19 12.51 -17.55
CA LYS A 754 26.56 13.83 -17.51
C LYS A 754 26.29 14.37 -18.88
N VAL A 755 25.14 15.07 -19.01
CA VAL A 755 24.77 15.86 -20.17
C VAL A 755 24.39 17.25 -19.68
N THR A 756 24.95 18.30 -20.30
CA THR A 756 24.62 19.67 -19.95
C THR A 756 23.89 20.34 -21.10
N LEU A 757 22.69 20.85 -20.81
CA LEU A 757 21.89 21.68 -21.72
C LEU A 757 22.15 23.15 -21.37
N ARG A 758 22.80 23.92 -22.30
CA ARG A 758 23.05 25.36 -22.10
C ARG A 758 22.08 26.19 -22.91
N PHE A 759 21.48 27.19 -22.27
CA PHE A 759 20.44 28.04 -22.85
C PHE A 759 20.56 29.47 -22.34
N GLU A 760 19.81 30.37 -22.93
CA GLU A 760 19.72 31.77 -22.46
C GLU A 760 18.84 31.83 -21.20
N ALA A 761 19.39 32.38 -20.13
CA ALA A 761 18.68 32.52 -18.86
C ALA A 761 17.50 33.49 -18.98
N ALA A 762 16.43 33.22 -18.21
CA ALA A 762 15.34 34.20 -18.03
C ALA A 762 15.27 34.68 -16.59
N GLU A 763 14.91 35.91 -16.42
CA GLU A 763 14.72 36.53 -15.11
C GLU A 763 13.29 36.35 -14.64
N GLU A 764 13.08 36.34 -13.30
CA GLU A 764 11.76 36.29 -12.64
C GLU A 764 10.88 35.10 -13.10
N ALA A 765 11.49 33.93 -13.31
CA ALA A 765 10.84 32.77 -13.92
C ALA A 765 11.16 31.45 -13.21
N GLU A 766 10.25 30.49 -13.34
CA GLU A 766 10.50 29.06 -13.07
C GLU A 766 11.10 28.39 -14.31
N THR A 767 12.09 27.54 -14.10
CA THR A 767 12.73 26.77 -15.17
C THR A 767 12.32 25.30 -15.06
N TYR A 768 11.93 24.69 -16.17
CA TYR A 768 11.49 23.30 -16.25
C TYR A 768 12.35 22.48 -17.21
N LEU A 769 12.67 21.25 -16.82
CA LEU A 769 13.07 20.21 -17.76
C LEU A 769 11.84 19.37 -18.11
N VAL A 770 11.46 19.39 -19.39
CA VAL A 770 10.32 18.63 -19.90
C VAL A 770 10.82 17.39 -20.64
N LEU A 771 10.30 16.21 -20.23
CA LEU A 771 10.55 14.91 -20.84
C LEU A 771 9.22 14.33 -21.26
N ARG A 772 9.06 13.98 -22.55
CA ARG A 772 7.83 13.32 -23.05
C ARG A 772 8.15 11.94 -23.59
N ASP A 773 7.22 11.01 -23.39
CA ASP A 773 7.33 9.60 -23.79
C ASP A 773 8.65 8.96 -23.34
N LEU A 774 9.13 9.34 -22.14
CA LEU A 774 10.37 8.78 -21.58
C LEU A 774 10.25 7.27 -21.51
N ASP A 775 11.24 6.59 -22.07
CA ASP A 775 11.41 5.15 -22.01
C ASP A 775 12.87 4.81 -21.77
N THR A 776 13.11 3.69 -21.06
CA THR A 776 14.46 3.27 -20.70
C THR A 776 14.64 1.79 -20.92
N GLY A 777 15.83 1.38 -21.27
CA GLY A 777 16.16 0.00 -21.49
C GLY A 777 17.62 -0.34 -21.28
N PRO A 778 17.98 -1.63 -21.23
CA PRO A 778 19.38 -2.05 -21.12
C PRO A 778 20.15 -1.66 -22.39
N LEU A 779 21.47 -1.53 -22.26
CA LEU A 779 22.35 -1.43 -23.43
C LEU A 779 22.25 -2.71 -24.24
N ASP A 780 21.85 -2.61 -25.52
CA ASP A 780 21.91 -3.75 -26.44
C ASP A 780 23.29 -4.40 -26.43
N GLY A 781 23.33 -5.72 -26.47
CA GLY A 781 24.52 -6.52 -26.33
C GLY A 781 25.66 -6.05 -27.23
N LYS A 782 26.88 -6.16 -26.72
CA LYS A 782 28.14 -5.88 -27.45
C LYS A 782 28.09 -6.46 -28.84
N ASP A 783 28.36 -5.64 -29.85
CA ASP A 783 28.60 -6.09 -31.24
C ASP A 783 29.49 -7.34 -31.24
N GLU A 784 28.96 -8.43 -31.78
CA GLU A 784 29.73 -9.64 -32.09
C GLU A 784 30.79 -9.26 -33.14
N LYS A 785 31.96 -8.79 -32.68
CA LYS A 785 33.19 -8.89 -33.50
C LYS A 785 34.37 -9.28 -32.61
N ASP A 786 34.90 -10.42 -32.95
CA ASP A 786 36.23 -10.96 -32.66
C ASP A 786 36.42 -11.69 -31.30
N GLY A 787 36.42 -13.04 -31.36
CA GLY A 787 37.11 -13.91 -30.46
C GLY A 787 36.23 -15.00 -29.87
N GLU A 788 36.31 -16.17 -30.42
CA GLU A 788 35.94 -17.42 -29.71
C GLU A 788 36.68 -17.48 -28.39
N ASP A 789 36.00 -17.31 -27.29
CA ASP A 789 36.18 -18.04 -26.06
C ASP A 789 35.46 -17.29 -24.90
N GLU A 790 34.69 -18.04 -24.11
CA GLU A 790 33.88 -17.69 -22.97
C GLU A 790 32.46 -17.22 -23.26
N LYS A 791 31.55 -18.18 -23.22
CA LYS A 791 30.11 -17.97 -23.01
C LYS A 791 29.90 -17.37 -21.62
N SER A 792 29.88 -16.06 -21.51
CA SER A 792 29.13 -15.39 -20.43
C SER A 792 27.74 -15.07 -20.98
N ASP A 793 26.76 -15.86 -20.59
CA ASP A 793 25.32 -15.54 -20.69
C ASP A 793 24.98 -14.35 -19.74
N THR A 794 25.50 -13.18 -20.01
CA THR A 794 25.00 -11.93 -19.45
C THR A 794 24.10 -11.27 -20.49
N GLN A 795 22.84 -11.71 -20.57
CA GLN A 795 21.78 -10.80 -21.00
C GLN A 795 21.85 -9.60 -20.07
N ALA A 796 21.97 -8.40 -20.63
CA ALA A 796 21.91 -7.18 -19.85
C ALA A 796 20.55 -7.18 -19.12
N GLU A 797 20.56 -7.25 -17.79
CA GLU A 797 19.36 -7.28 -16.97
C GLU A 797 18.70 -5.90 -17.04
N ILE A 798 17.39 -5.87 -17.31
CA ILE A 798 16.59 -4.64 -17.21
C ILE A 798 16.62 -4.22 -15.75
N GLN A 799 17.04 -2.97 -15.48
CA GLN A 799 17.02 -2.44 -14.12
C GLN A 799 15.58 -2.07 -13.73
N GLU A 800 15.26 -2.21 -12.46
CA GLU A 800 13.95 -1.82 -11.94
C GLU A 800 13.76 -0.30 -11.91
N ILE A 801 14.83 0.48 -11.69
CA ILE A 801 14.81 1.93 -11.54
C ILE A 801 15.98 2.54 -12.32
N TYR A 802 15.68 3.61 -13.08
CA TYR A 802 16.67 4.43 -13.79
C TYR A 802 16.61 5.87 -13.23
N PRO A 803 17.38 6.20 -12.20
CA PRO A 803 17.38 7.54 -11.62
C PRO A 803 18.06 8.54 -12.57
N ILE A 804 17.37 9.67 -12.78
CA ILE A 804 17.85 10.82 -13.54
C ILE A 804 17.95 11.99 -12.58
N HIS A 805 19.18 12.45 -12.31
CA HIS A 805 19.44 13.59 -11.43
C HIS A 805 19.66 14.83 -12.29
N VAL A 806 18.94 15.91 -11.97
CA VAL A 806 18.99 17.17 -12.72
C VAL A 806 19.45 18.28 -11.79
N THR A 807 20.47 19.04 -12.20
CA THR A 807 20.98 20.20 -11.46
C THR A 807 20.85 21.44 -12.32
N ALA A 808 20.17 22.46 -11.82
CA ALA A 808 20.16 23.78 -12.45
C ALA A 808 21.42 24.55 -12.10
N LEU A 809 22.04 25.16 -13.09
CA LEU A 809 23.30 25.91 -12.94
C LEU A 809 23.10 27.37 -13.39
N ARG A 810 23.89 28.25 -12.75
CA ARG A 810 24.13 29.64 -13.21
C ARG A 810 25.61 29.91 -13.14
N ASP A 811 26.19 30.28 -14.26
CA ASP A 811 27.66 30.54 -14.36
C ASP A 811 28.48 29.37 -13.78
N GLY A 812 28.02 28.14 -13.95
CA GLY A 812 28.63 26.92 -13.43
C GLY A 812 28.42 26.66 -11.93
N THR A 813 27.65 27.49 -11.23
CA THR A 813 27.29 27.28 -9.81
C THR A 813 25.92 26.60 -9.71
N ALA A 814 25.80 25.54 -8.89
CA ALA A 814 24.53 24.84 -8.66
C ALA A 814 23.55 25.75 -7.90
N LEU A 815 22.32 25.80 -8.41
CA LEU A 815 21.19 26.52 -7.83
C LEU A 815 20.22 25.58 -7.10
N THR A 816 19.76 24.54 -7.80
CA THR A 816 18.83 23.51 -7.31
C THR A 816 19.16 22.18 -7.95
N ASP A 817 18.79 21.12 -7.28
CA ASP A 817 18.87 19.77 -7.83
C ASP A 817 17.61 18.95 -7.49
N LYS A 818 17.18 18.12 -8.42
CA LYS A 818 16.05 17.20 -8.27
C LYS A 818 16.37 15.87 -8.92
N THR A 819 15.73 14.81 -8.44
CA THR A 819 15.86 13.46 -9.01
C THR A 819 14.51 12.95 -9.48
N LEU A 820 14.46 12.41 -10.69
CA LEU A 820 13.38 11.60 -11.20
C LEU A 820 13.79 10.13 -11.08
N ASN A 821 13.12 9.36 -10.22
CA ASN A 821 13.32 7.93 -10.09
C ASN A 821 12.40 7.17 -11.06
N TYR A 822 12.77 7.16 -12.36
CA TYR A 822 11.98 6.48 -13.39
C TYR A 822 11.96 4.97 -13.14
N LYS A 823 10.76 4.39 -12.99
CA LYS A 823 10.55 2.96 -12.73
C LYS A 823 10.12 2.24 -14.00
N THR A 824 10.68 1.05 -14.24
CA THR A 824 10.33 0.19 -15.36
C THR A 824 9.19 -0.77 -15.05
N GLU A 825 8.63 -1.42 -16.05
CA GLU A 825 7.48 -2.35 -15.92
C GLU A 825 7.74 -3.53 -14.97
N ILE A 826 8.99 -3.87 -14.68
CA ILE A 826 9.33 -4.93 -13.73
C ILE A 826 9.25 -4.47 -12.27
N ASN A 827 9.31 -3.16 -12.00
CA ASN A 827 9.19 -2.63 -10.65
C ASN A 827 7.73 -2.67 -10.18
N GLN A 828 7.48 -3.17 -8.97
CA GLN A 828 6.14 -3.27 -8.38
C GLN A 828 5.42 -1.93 -8.19
N TYR A 829 6.14 -0.80 -8.28
CA TYR A 829 5.63 0.56 -8.14
C TYR A 829 5.62 1.32 -9.46
N TYR A 830 5.72 0.63 -10.58
CA TYR A 830 5.62 1.24 -11.90
C TYR A 830 4.27 1.92 -12.10
N SER A 831 4.29 3.21 -12.44
CA SER A 831 3.08 4.01 -12.62
C SER A 831 2.59 4.07 -14.07
N GLY A 832 3.44 3.72 -15.04
CA GLY A 832 3.16 3.92 -16.46
C GLY A 832 3.20 5.38 -16.90
N TRP A 833 3.72 6.29 -16.05
CA TRP A 833 3.92 7.68 -16.41
C TRP A 833 5.20 7.81 -17.24
N LYS A 834 5.09 8.57 -18.35
CA LYS A 834 6.19 8.79 -19.29
C LYS A 834 6.46 10.27 -19.57
N ASP A 835 5.55 11.14 -19.13
CA ASP A 835 5.63 12.58 -19.33
C ASP A 835 5.94 13.26 -18.00
N PHE A 836 6.99 14.07 -17.98
CA PHE A 836 7.44 14.77 -16.78
C PHE A 836 7.84 16.21 -17.12
N ALA A 837 7.45 17.14 -16.25
CA ALA A 837 7.95 18.50 -16.26
C ALA A 837 8.57 18.74 -14.87
N ILE A 838 9.90 18.64 -14.78
CA ILE A 838 10.64 18.77 -13.53
C ILE A 838 10.89 20.24 -13.27
N ASN A 839 10.32 20.80 -12.20
CA ASN A 839 10.51 22.19 -11.83
C ASN A 839 11.87 22.38 -11.15
N MET A 840 12.74 23.18 -11.75
CA MET A 840 14.06 23.54 -11.19
C MET A 840 14.02 24.82 -10.35
N GLY A 841 12.82 25.30 -10.02
CA GLY A 841 12.55 26.41 -9.11
C GLY A 841 12.57 27.79 -9.77
N TYR A 842 11.96 28.73 -9.04
CA TYR A 842 11.94 30.16 -9.41
C TYR A 842 13.27 30.83 -9.06
N ARG A 843 13.75 31.69 -9.95
CA ARG A 843 14.91 32.55 -9.71
C ARG A 843 14.73 33.93 -10.34
N SER A 844 15.13 34.96 -9.60
CA SER A 844 15.21 36.33 -10.11
C SER A 844 16.25 36.48 -11.24
N HIS A 845 17.31 35.70 -11.20
CA HIS A 845 18.35 35.63 -12.22
C HIS A 845 18.48 34.22 -12.76
N GLY A 846 17.53 33.70 -13.42
CA GLY A 846 17.33 32.32 -13.88
C GLY A 846 18.56 31.44 -14.14
N ALA A 847 18.36 30.14 -14.29
CA ALA A 847 19.41 29.23 -14.71
C ALA A 847 19.87 29.49 -16.15
N ASP A 848 21.12 29.19 -16.46
CA ASP A 848 21.70 29.24 -17.81
C ASP A 848 22.12 27.86 -18.33
N ALA A 849 22.02 26.84 -17.47
CA ALA A 849 22.24 25.46 -17.86
C ALA A 849 21.48 24.46 -16.95
N LEU A 850 21.11 23.31 -17.52
CA LEU A 850 20.66 22.13 -16.78
C LEU A 850 21.66 21.00 -16.99
N GLU A 851 22.25 20.48 -15.92
CA GLU A 851 23.10 19.30 -15.93
C GLU A 851 22.28 18.07 -15.58
N ILE A 852 22.13 17.14 -16.51
CA ILE A 852 21.43 15.87 -16.35
C ILE A 852 22.48 14.80 -16.06
N THR A 853 22.38 14.11 -14.92
CA THR A 853 23.25 13.01 -14.53
C THR A 853 22.47 11.71 -14.54
N PHE A 854 22.83 10.78 -15.41
CA PHE A 854 22.25 9.44 -15.50
C PHE A 854 22.92 8.52 -14.49
N GLN A 855 22.18 8.08 -13.48
CA GLN A 855 22.73 7.27 -12.38
C GLN A 855 22.90 5.78 -12.77
N SER A 856 22.32 5.34 -13.88
CA SER A 856 22.35 3.97 -14.36
C SER A 856 22.81 3.89 -15.82
N GLU A 857 23.54 2.82 -16.16
CA GLU A 857 23.85 2.48 -17.55
C GLU A 857 22.56 2.05 -18.27
N GLY A 858 22.41 2.44 -19.53
CA GLY A 858 21.21 2.09 -20.31
C GLY A 858 20.97 3.02 -21.50
N VAL A 859 19.86 2.79 -22.17
CA VAL A 859 19.33 3.65 -23.23
C VAL A 859 18.16 4.43 -22.66
N TYR A 860 18.17 5.74 -22.86
CA TYR A 860 17.11 6.66 -22.46
C TYR A 860 16.58 7.34 -23.71
N SER A 861 15.34 7.04 -24.07
CA SER A 861 14.68 7.61 -25.25
C SER A 861 13.47 8.45 -24.84
N MET A 862 13.22 9.52 -25.57
CA MET A 862 12.09 10.42 -25.35
C MET A 862 11.69 11.09 -26.66
N SER A 863 10.39 11.30 -26.85
CA SER A 863 9.87 12.00 -28.04
C SER A 863 10.17 13.50 -27.99
N GLU A 864 10.29 14.08 -26.78
CA GLU A 864 10.68 15.46 -26.58
C GLU A 864 11.58 15.60 -25.34
N LEU A 865 12.65 16.37 -25.52
CA LEU A 865 13.50 16.92 -24.47
C LEU A 865 13.48 18.44 -24.62
N ALA A 866 12.92 19.16 -23.65
CA ALA A 866 12.83 20.62 -23.75
C ALA A 866 13.22 21.30 -22.44
N VAL A 867 13.79 22.49 -22.57
CA VAL A 867 13.94 23.45 -21.48
C VAL A 867 12.88 24.52 -21.65
N VAL A 868 11.96 24.59 -20.69
CA VAL A 868 10.87 25.58 -20.70
C VAL A 868 11.09 26.57 -19.57
N VAL A 869 10.89 27.83 -19.86
CA VAL A 869 10.99 28.93 -18.89
C VAL A 869 9.64 29.63 -18.83
N GLN A 870 9.05 29.68 -17.63
CA GLN A 870 7.74 30.29 -17.43
C GLN A 870 7.87 31.57 -16.58
N PRO A 871 7.44 32.74 -17.07
CA PRO A 871 7.54 34.03 -16.35
C PRO A 871 6.52 34.04 -15.20
N THR A 872 6.90 33.44 -14.07
CA THR A 872 6.03 33.10 -12.96
C THR A 872 5.40 34.32 -12.30
N GLU A 873 6.17 35.38 -12.10
CA GLU A 873 5.68 36.61 -11.49
C GLU A 873 4.55 37.24 -12.32
N GLU A 874 4.77 37.38 -13.62
CA GLU A 874 3.79 37.98 -14.52
C GLU A 874 2.53 37.12 -14.66
N MET A 875 2.71 35.82 -14.83
CA MET A 875 1.61 34.85 -14.91
C MET A 875 0.75 34.88 -13.63
N MET A 876 1.35 34.84 -12.45
CA MET A 876 0.61 34.82 -11.19
C MET A 876 -0.14 36.12 -10.93
N ARG A 877 0.45 37.25 -11.30
CA ARG A 877 -0.21 38.57 -11.20
C ARG A 877 -1.44 38.62 -12.09
N HIS A 878 -1.32 38.15 -13.33
CA HIS A 878 -2.42 38.11 -14.28
C HIS A 878 -3.55 37.16 -13.83
N ALA A 879 -3.19 36.01 -13.26
CA ALA A 879 -4.14 35.06 -12.73
C ALA A 879 -4.97 35.65 -11.57
N VAL A 880 -4.33 36.33 -10.63
CA VAL A 880 -5.01 37.01 -9.51
C VAL A 880 -5.99 38.07 -10.01
N ASP A 881 -5.66 38.83 -11.05
CA ASP A 881 -6.56 39.83 -11.62
C ASP A 881 -7.80 39.18 -12.29
N ARG A 882 -7.72 37.97 -12.77
CA ARG A 882 -8.86 37.21 -13.37
C ARG A 882 -9.70 36.45 -12.36
N LEU A 883 -9.13 36.01 -11.24
CA LEU A 883 -9.83 35.29 -10.17
C LEU A 883 -10.56 36.27 -9.24
N VAL A 884 -11.63 36.84 -9.72
CA VAL A 884 -12.34 37.96 -9.06
C VAL A 884 -13.27 37.52 -7.91
N CYS A 885 -13.71 36.24 -7.86
CA CYS A 885 -14.61 35.74 -6.82
C CYS A 885 -14.11 34.47 -6.19
N THR A 886 -13.79 34.57 -4.91
CA THR A 886 -13.45 33.46 -4.05
C THR A 886 -14.59 33.16 -3.08
N MET A 887 -14.71 31.92 -2.66
CA MET A 887 -15.68 31.51 -1.67
C MET A 887 -15.28 32.09 -0.30
N THR A 888 -16.22 32.78 0.34
CA THR A 888 -16.09 33.29 1.71
C THR A 888 -17.00 32.52 2.66
N ASP A 889 -16.82 32.71 3.97
CA ASP A 889 -17.60 32.04 5.01
C ASP A 889 -17.65 30.52 4.85
N VAL A 890 -16.51 29.94 4.49
CA VAL A 890 -16.38 28.50 4.25
C VAL A 890 -16.56 27.75 5.57
N ASP A 891 -17.59 26.88 5.62
CA ASP A 891 -17.77 25.90 6.69
C ASP A 891 -17.62 24.50 6.10
N LEU A 892 -16.62 23.78 6.57
CA LEU A 892 -16.36 22.41 6.16
C LEU A 892 -17.27 21.39 6.87
N HIS A 893 -18.14 21.85 7.78
CA HIS A 893 -19.00 21.01 8.61
C HIS A 893 -18.26 19.83 9.23
N ARG A 894 -17.03 20.10 9.69
CA ARG A 894 -16.15 19.07 10.25
C ARG A 894 -16.69 18.52 11.55
N ASN A 895 -16.68 17.21 11.68
CA ASN A 895 -16.97 16.57 12.96
C ASN A 895 -15.92 16.97 14.01
N PRO A 896 -16.31 17.46 15.20
CA PRO A 896 -15.36 17.94 16.19
C PRO A 896 -14.41 16.88 16.75
N LEU A 897 -14.73 15.58 16.59
CA LEU A 897 -13.92 14.48 17.09
C LEU A 897 -13.04 13.83 16.01
N SER A 898 -13.50 13.78 14.74
CA SER A 898 -12.81 13.06 13.66
C SER A 898 -12.39 13.95 12.49
N PHE A 899 -12.86 15.19 12.45
CA PHE A 899 -12.66 16.14 11.33
C PHE A 899 -13.05 15.59 9.95
N ALA A 900 -13.75 14.45 9.90
CA ALA A 900 -14.42 14.00 8.71
C ALA A 900 -15.64 14.89 8.43
N SER A 901 -15.96 15.06 7.17
CA SER A 901 -17.06 15.88 6.69
C SER A 901 -17.95 15.09 5.73
N SER A 902 -19.19 15.51 5.58
CA SER A 902 -20.09 15.07 4.52
C SER A 902 -20.61 16.24 3.68
N GLU A 903 -20.29 17.46 4.07
CA GLU A 903 -20.82 18.68 3.46
C GLU A 903 -19.82 19.83 3.61
N ILE A 904 -19.74 20.67 2.58
CA ILE A 904 -19.00 21.92 2.59
C ILE A 904 -19.96 23.01 2.15
N THR A 905 -20.06 24.06 2.93
CA THR A 905 -20.85 25.25 2.57
C THR A 905 -19.98 26.51 2.57
N GLY A 906 -20.40 27.49 1.80
CA GLY A 906 -19.77 28.80 1.73
C GLY A 906 -20.57 29.74 0.89
N THR A 907 -20.16 31.01 0.87
CA THR A 907 -20.84 32.08 0.12
C THR A 907 -19.94 32.55 -1.02
N VAL A 908 -20.49 32.61 -2.23
CA VAL A 908 -19.84 33.22 -3.38
C VAL A 908 -20.64 34.46 -3.78
N ASN A 909 -19.97 35.62 -3.75
CA ASN A 909 -20.55 36.87 -4.20
C ASN A 909 -20.18 37.09 -5.67
N ALA A 910 -21.04 36.63 -6.59
CA ALA A 910 -20.82 36.80 -8.02
C ALA A 910 -21.73 37.91 -8.58
N GLU A 911 -21.13 38.97 -9.12
CA GLU A 911 -21.87 40.02 -9.82
C GLU A 911 -22.26 39.64 -11.28
N GLN A 912 -21.66 38.53 -11.77
CA GLN A 912 -21.88 38.00 -13.13
C GLN A 912 -22.05 36.48 -13.08
N ASP A 913 -22.60 35.86 -14.12
CA ASP A 913 -22.67 34.42 -14.28
C ASP A 913 -21.27 33.77 -14.30
N ARG A 914 -21.01 32.83 -13.40
CA ARG A 914 -19.69 32.20 -13.18
C ARG A 914 -19.82 30.73 -12.87
N TYR A 915 -18.73 29.96 -13.06
CA TYR A 915 -18.58 28.59 -12.65
C TYR A 915 -17.73 28.48 -11.38
N LEU A 916 -18.17 27.64 -10.46
CA LEU A 916 -17.44 27.25 -9.24
C LEU A 916 -16.48 26.13 -9.57
#